data_60c36f5aa4aef0abfaba2eee658737cf
#
_entry.id   60c36f5aa4aef0abfaba2eee658737cf
#
_cell.length_a   1.000
_cell.length_b   1.000
_cell.length_c   1.000
_cell.angle_alpha   90.00
_cell.angle_beta   90.00
_cell.angle_gamma   90.00
#
_symmetry.space_group_name_H-M   'P 1'
#
loop_
_entity.id
_entity.type
_entity.pdbx_description
1 polymer ?
#
loop_
_entity_poly.entity_id
_entity_poly.type
_entity_poly.pdbx_seq_one_letter_code
_entity_poly.pdbx_strand_id
1 'polypeptide(L)'
;MKELKKLIKRKQYNEIVEYVGSVISQHSLSEIIAFLKKEEVFIDRNGKRCYDQYTYILRDKCPLFIEYCDELELVNQLFAQERKLQRVLKGVPKNKRLSNIVYCLNTNYLLSLKKLKSLKPQKDGIQDTGITLDGTALLYNVTFKSILYDDEIWQDGAFCYNAFDYKFDFCEYKKCHKYMQLSSITNAWDTVYKDWKQGFVKIFRQGDMVATEYLKDTQLEWLKLSKAKLQIYDYIKELEISNVASKDPRCFSDELKDFDELIAWGTIKAYLHINDLDTIIDDVPIRFWIKAYCALTRYSKKVNFINSIYSINFVRTFLSNRFLLKTSKKWITLFTDNGIPIEYAAKIFECLKYNKKSSDLYDFPFVKVKKKYMIIPALLQIAHPGELLKSRFRQNDFNISEKGKSFEKELLELVSKQNIPALQIRRKDSQQEYECDLAFVLGDTLFLCECKDNGDKYVFNYISEFYRNDLQQAKRIFDFYDKHIDEIKVEFSNQNIKIGNIKRIEKLIIYNTVFHSIIEENGVKIVDAERFVSYFRRGNLDKRICQLYKGPIDCLLGKITYAKFIKYLKSNYTICGYDKIIRLDYEEFEFGDLDINIQFECCNNIDREEIMNITNPFFAEAKAFFEDYKNRGIL
;
A
#
# COMPACT_ATOMS: atom_id res chain seq x y z
N MET A 1 17.52 27.27 3.52
CA MET A 1 16.72 26.30 2.72
C MET A 1 16.17 26.84 1.41
N LYS A 2 15.55 28.05 1.32
CA LYS A 2 15.04 28.58 0.02
C LYS A 2 16.16 28.79 -1.01
N GLU A 3 17.30 29.32 -0.58
CA GLU A 3 18.47 29.55 -1.45
C GLU A 3 19.07 28.19 -1.90
N LEU A 4 19.26 27.26 -0.99
CA LEU A 4 19.72 25.90 -1.31
C LEU A 4 18.85 25.25 -2.39
N LYS A 5 17.52 25.40 -2.29
CA LYS A 5 16.60 24.91 -3.32
C LYS A 5 16.79 25.55 -4.70
N LYS A 6 17.17 26.86 -4.75
CA LYS A 6 17.49 27.53 -6.01
C LYS A 6 18.79 27.01 -6.61
N LEU A 7 19.83 26.84 -5.78
CA LEU A 7 21.13 26.32 -6.21
C LEU A 7 20.99 24.88 -6.77
N ILE A 8 20.19 24.02 -6.09
CA ILE A 8 19.90 22.68 -6.57
C ILE A 8 19.21 22.70 -7.94
N LYS A 9 18.17 23.54 -8.09
CA LYS A 9 17.47 23.69 -9.40
C LYS A 9 18.41 24.15 -10.52
N ARG A 10 19.38 25.01 -10.19
CA ARG A 10 20.38 25.52 -11.15
C ARG A 10 21.55 24.56 -11.35
N LYS A 11 21.64 23.48 -10.56
CA LYS A 11 22.72 22.48 -10.58
C LYS A 11 24.10 23.11 -10.29
N GLN A 12 24.13 24.09 -9.42
CA GLN A 12 25.34 24.80 -9.02
C GLN A 12 26.02 24.08 -7.84
N TYR A 13 26.63 22.92 -8.10
CA TYR A 13 27.10 21.99 -7.07
C TYR A 13 28.20 22.52 -6.18
N ASN A 14 29.15 23.32 -6.72
CA ASN A 14 30.18 23.98 -5.92
C ASN A 14 29.57 24.94 -4.91
N GLU A 15 28.64 25.78 -5.37
CA GLU A 15 27.93 26.73 -4.53
C GLU A 15 27.04 26.04 -3.49
N ILE A 16 26.51 24.86 -3.80
CA ILE A 16 25.76 24.01 -2.84
C ILE A 16 26.68 23.63 -1.68
N VAL A 17 27.90 23.14 -1.97
CA VAL A 17 28.87 22.74 -0.93
C VAL A 17 29.28 23.93 -0.04
N GLU A 18 29.54 25.09 -0.64
CA GLU A 18 29.88 26.31 0.10
C GLU A 18 28.71 26.80 0.95
N TYR A 19 27.52 26.82 0.38
CA TYR A 19 26.32 27.26 1.08
C TYR A 19 25.98 26.33 2.27
N VAL A 20 26.06 25.02 2.10
CA VAL A 20 25.81 24.03 3.16
C VAL A 20 26.75 24.28 4.34
N GLY A 21 28.04 24.54 4.08
CA GLY A 21 28.99 24.88 5.13
C GLY A 21 28.67 26.19 5.90
N SER A 22 28.06 27.17 5.22
CA SER A 22 27.70 28.45 5.84
C SER A 22 26.41 28.43 6.67
N VAL A 23 25.47 27.50 6.39
CA VAL A 23 24.15 27.47 7.05
C VAL A 23 24.08 26.54 8.26
N ILE A 24 25.12 25.77 8.56
CA ILE A 24 25.19 24.88 9.74
C ILE A 24 24.95 25.67 11.05
N SER A 25 25.29 26.93 11.11
CA SER A 25 25.04 27.79 12.29
C SER A 25 23.57 28.20 12.43
N GLN A 26 22.77 28.10 11.38
CA GLN A 26 21.39 28.59 11.33
C GLN A 26 20.34 27.45 11.31
N HIS A 27 20.73 26.25 10.91
CA HIS A 27 19.85 25.06 10.80
C HIS A 27 20.54 23.87 11.46
N SER A 28 19.75 22.93 12.00
CA SER A 28 20.32 21.70 12.52
C SER A 28 20.94 20.86 11.39
N LEU A 29 22.03 20.16 11.69
CA LEU A 29 22.68 19.26 10.74
C LEU A 29 21.70 18.24 10.15
N SER A 30 20.84 17.68 11.00
CA SER A 30 19.82 16.70 10.60
C SER A 30 18.81 17.26 9.60
N GLU A 31 18.39 18.53 9.76
CA GLU A 31 17.48 19.18 8.79
C GLU A 31 18.15 19.40 7.44
N ILE A 32 19.40 19.77 7.42
CA ILE A 32 20.16 19.97 6.19
C ILE A 32 20.34 18.63 5.48
N ILE A 33 20.78 17.58 6.19
CA ILE A 33 20.96 16.23 5.62
C ILE A 33 19.63 15.69 5.10
N ALA A 34 18.55 15.80 5.86
CA ALA A 34 17.22 15.36 5.42
C ALA A 34 16.78 16.08 4.14
N PHE A 35 17.08 17.36 4.01
CA PHE A 35 16.78 18.12 2.81
C PHE A 35 17.62 17.67 1.60
N LEU A 36 18.93 17.44 1.78
CA LEU A 36 19.84 16.97 0.74
C LEU A 36 19.42 15.57 0.24
N LYS A 37 19.06 14.66 1.15
CA LYS A 37 18.53 13.33 0.83
C LYS A 37 17.23 13.45 0.02
N LYS A 38 16.28 14.27 0.49
CA LYS A 38 14.98 14.48 -0.17
C LYS A 38 15.11 15.01 -1.59
N GLU A 39 15.99 15.99 -1.82
CA GLU A 39 16.20 16.60 -3.14
C GLU A 39 17.19 15.79 -4.01
N GLU A 40 17.64 14.62 -3.55
CA GLU A 40 18.56 13.71 -4.27
C GLU A 40 19.87 14.39 -4.72
N VAL A 41 20.42 15.26 -3.85
CA VAL A 41 21.64 15.98 -4.15
C VAL A 41 22.84 15.04 -4.17
N PHE A 42 23.65 15.10 -5.21
CA PHE A 42 24.80 14.22 -5.47
C PHE A 42 24.45 12.72 -5.72
N ILE A 43 23.23 12.41 -6.11
CA ILE A 43 22.82 11.05 -6.50
C ILE A 43 22.94 10.85 -8.01
N ASP A 44 23.67 9.83 -8.42
CA ASP A 44 23.87 9.48 -9.84
C ASP A 44 23.13 8.18 -10.25
N ARG A 45 21.82 8.25 -10.38
CA ARG A 45 21.00 7.12 -10.84
C ARG A 45 21.37 6.66 -12.26
N ASN A 46 21.80 7.58 -13.11
CA ASN A 46 21.92 7.31 -14.55
C ASN A 46 23.37 7.05 -15.01
N GLY A 47 24.35 7.14 -14.14
CA GLY A 47 25.77 6.99 -14.49
C GLY A 47 26.31 8.10 -15.42
N LYS A 48 25.64 9.25 -15.45
CA LYS A 48 25.98 10.38 -16.33
C LYS A 48 26.86 11.43 -15.65
N ARG A 49 27.02 11.35 -14.34
CA ARG A 49 27.73 12.34 -13.52
C ARG A 49 28.57 11.62 -12.48
N CYS A 50 29.75 12.15 -12.26
CA CYS A 50 30.57 11.75 -11.13
C CYS A 50 30.45 12.84 -10.07
N TYR A 51 29.90 12.50 -8.91
CA TYR A 51 29.76 13.42 -7.80
C TYR A 51 30.85 13.26 -6.74
N ASP A 52 31.80 12.34 -6.94
CA ASP A 52 32.86 12.02 -5.95
C ASP A 52 33.65 13.25 -5.54
N GLN A 53 33.96 14.14 -6.48
CA GLN A 53 34.66 15.41 -6.18
C GLN A 53 33.85 16.31 -5.23
N TYR A 54 32.52 16.36 -5.35
CA TYR A 54 31.66 17.19 -4.50
C TYR A 54 31.49 16.59 -3.12
N THR A 55 31.35 15.28 -3.03
CA THR A 55 31.29 14.57 -1.74
C THR A 55 32.64 14.67 -1.02
N TYR A 56 33.78 14.59 -1.76
CA TYR A 56 35.11 14.81 -1.22
C TYR A 56 35.24 16.21 -0.65
N ILE A 57 34.89 17.25 -1.41
CA ILE A 57 34.98 18.65 -0.95
C ILE A 57 34.03 18.88 0.25
N LEU A 58 32.83 18.28 0.25
CA LEU A 58 31.91 18.43 1.38
C LEU A 58 32.47 17.77 2.64
N ARG A 59 33.09 16.60 2.52
CA ARG A 59 33.75 15.87 3.61
C ARG A 59 34.94 16.69 4.19
N ASP A 60 35.77 17.28 3.32
CA ASP A 60 36.93 18.07 3.71
C ASP A 60 36.51 19.37 4.39
N LYS A 61 35.61 20.15 3.79
CA LYS A 61 35.17 21.43 4.32
C LYS A 61 34.24 21.35 5.54
N CYS A 62 33.50 20.26 5.67
CA CYS A 62 32.47 20.09 6.69
C CYS A 62 32.52 18.68 7.30
N PRO A 63 33.44 18.42 8.26
CA PRO A 63 33.60 17.08 8.87
C PRO A 63 32.32 16.49 9.47
N LEU A 64 31.35 17.33 9.87
CA LEU A 64 30.05 16.88 10.36
C LEU A 64 29.22 16.11 9.32
N PHE A 65 29.55 16.19 8.03
CA PHE A 65 28.87 15.47 6.95
C PHE A 65 29.56 14.16 6.56
N ILE A 66 30.58 13.69 7.28
CA ILE A 66 31.33 12.48 6.93
C ILE A 66 30.38 11.28 6.78
N GLU A 67 29.52 11.02 7.76
CA GLU A 67 28.57 9.89 7.69
C GLU A 67 27.63 10.00 6.48
N TYR A 68 27.12 11.19 6.19
CA TYR A 68 26.27 11.41 5.03
C TYR A 68 27.02 11.20 3.71
N CYS A 69 28.28 11.62 3.62
CA CYS A 69 29.12 11.38 2.44
C CYS A 69 29.40 9.89 2.24
N ASP A 70 29.63 9.14 3.32
CA ASP A 70 29.83 7.69 3.27
C ASP A 70 28.55 6.98 2.78
N GLU A 71 27.37 7.38 3.28
CA GLU A 71 26.08 6.88 2.79
C GLU A 71 25.88 7.21 1.30
N LEU A 72 26.19 8.42 0.85
CA LEU A 72 26.09 8.83 -0.56
C LEU A 72 26.95 7.99 -1.48
N GLU A 73 28.18 7.70 -1.06
CA GLU A 73 29.12 6.86 -1.82
C GLU A 73 28.52 5.46 -2.01
N LEU A 74 28.01 4.84 -0.94
CA LEU A 74 27.37 3.52 -1.00
C LEU A 74 26.10 3.53 -1.87
N VAL A 75 25.25 4.54 -1.74
CA VAL A 75 24.06 4.69 -2.59
C VAL A 75 24.43 4.78 -4.06
N ASN A 76 25.45 5.57 -4.41
CA ASN A 76 25.90 5.68 -5.80
C ASN A 76 26.55 4.38 -6.32
N GLN A 77 27.26 3.61 -5.46
CA GLN A 77 27.77 2.29 -5.80
C GLN A 77 26.62 1.32 -6.09
N LEU A 78 25.55 1.32 -5.28
CA LEU A 78 24.38 0.47 -5.48
C LEU A 78 23.65 0.81 -6.79
N PHE A 79 23.47 2.07 -7.13
CA PHE A 79 22.95 2.46 -8.44
C PHE A 79 23.88 2.05 -9.60
N ALA A 80 25.19 2.06 -9.40
CA ALA A 80 26.12 1.55 -10.40
C ALA A 80 25.95 0.04 -10.63
N GLN A 81 25.69 -0.73 -9.58
CA GLN A 81 25.36 -2.16 -9.72
C GLN A 81 24.03 -2.36 -10.43
N GLU A 82 22.98 -1.65 -10.04
CA GLU A 82 21.69 -1.70 -10.73
C GLU A 82 21.84 -1.50 -12.25
N ARG A 83 22.64 -0.53 -12.68
CA ARG A 83 22.90 -0.32 -14.11
C ARG A 83 23.63 -1.49 -14.78
N LYS A 84 24.48 -2.24 -14.07
CA LYS A 84 25.11 -3.46 -14.59
C LYS A 84 24.08 -4.58 -14.80
N LEU A 85 23.08 -4.67 -13.93
CA LEU A 85 22.05 -5.72 -14.00
C LEU A 85 21.20 -5.63 -15.26
N GLN A 86 20.95 -4.42 -15.77
CA GLN A 86 20.24 -4.22 -17.04
C GLN A 86 20.95 -4.89 -18.23
N ARG A 87 22.26 -5.21 -18.09
CA ARG A 87 23.05 -5.89 -19.12
C ARG A 87 22.89 -7.42 -19.13
N VAL A 88 22.25 -8.01 -18.10
CA VAL A 88 22.09 -9.48 -17.99
C VAL A 88 21.35 -10.07 -19.20
N LEU A 89 20.39 -9.32 -19.75
CA LEU A 89 19.65 -9.74 -20.95
C LEU A 89 20.42 -9.52 -22.27
N LYS A 90 21.68 -9.05 -22.21
CA LYS A 90 22.50 -8.91 -23.42
C LYS A 90 22.67 -10.25 -24.09
N GLY A 91 22.36 -10.31 -25.39
CA GLY A 91 22.40 -11.56 -26.20
C GLY A 91 21.11 -12.39 -26.13
N VAL A 92 20.09 -11.98 -25.34
CA VAL A 92 18.73 -12.54 -25.48
C VAL A 92 17.98 -11.65 -26.48
N PRO A 93 17.47 -12.19 -27.59
CA PRO A 93 16.73 -11.43 -28.58
C PRO A 93 15.50 -10.76 -27.96
N LYS A 94 15.26 -9.48 -28.26
CA LYS A 94 14.14 -8.71 -27.67
C LYS A 94 12.79 -9.41 -27.82
N ASN A 95 12.54 -10.04 -28.98
CA ASN A 95 11.32 -10.77 -29.25
C ASN A 95 11.10 -12.03 -28.39
N LYS A 96 12.15 -12.53 -27.75
CA LYS A 96 12.09 -13.72 -26.89
C LYS A 96 12.07 -13.38 -25.39
N ARG A 97 12.53 -12.20 -24.98
CA ARG A 97 12.69 -11.82 -23.58
C ARG A 97 11.40 -11.97 -22.81
N LEU A 98 10.33 -11.30 -23.24
CA LEU A 98 9.05 -11.33 -22.57
C LEU A 98 8.47 -12.74 -22.42
N SER A 99 8.52 -13.56 -23.49
CA SER A 99 8.02 -14.92 -23.42
C SER A 99 8.82 -15.81 -22.46
N ASN A 100 10.14 -15.67 -22.43
CA ASN A 100 11.00 -16.40 -21.49
C ASN A 100 10.80 -15.92 -20.05
N ILE A 101 10.63 -14.63 -19.81
CA ILE A 101 10.33 -14.08 -18.48
C ILE A 101 8.98 -14.59 -17.97
N VAL A 102 7.93 -14.54 -18.78
CA VAL A 102 6.62 -15.09 -18.39
C VAL A 102 6.73 -16.61 -18.13
N TYR A 103 7.60 -17.31 -18.87
CA TYR A 103 7.87 -18.71 -18.60
C TYR A 103 8.57 -18.91 -17.24
N CYS A 104 9.59 -18.11 -16.92
CA CYS A 104 10.26 -18.15 -15.61
C CYS A 104 9.28 -17.90 -14.47
N LEU A 105 8.47 -16.86 -14.60
CA LEU A 105 7.47 -16.48 -13.61
C LEU A 105 6.44 -17.60 -13.38
N ASN A 106 5.90 -18.18 -14.45
CA ASN A 106 4.96 -19.30 -14.34
C ASN A 106 5.61 -20.55 -13.73
N THR A 107 6.89 -20.81 -14.00
CA THR A 107 7.62 -21.90 -13.38
C THR A 107 7.77 -21.66 -11.86
N ASN A 108 8.14 -20.46 -11.46
CA ASN A 108 8.20 -20.08 -10.05
C ASN A 108 6.82 -20.23 -9.35
N TYR A 109 5.76 -19.80 -10.00
CA TYR A 109 4.40 -19.96 -9.48
C TYR A 109 4.03 -21.42 -9.24
N LEU A 110 4.34 -22.31 -10.20
CA LEU A 110 4.11 -23.75 -10.04
C LEU A 110 4.92 -24.34 -8.89
N LEU A 111 6.19 -23.95 -8.77
CA LEU A 111 7.06 -24.42 -7.69
C LEU A 111 6.51 -23.96 -6.32
N SER A 112 6.05 -22.73 -6.23
CA SER A 112 5.41 -22.19 -5.02
C SER A 112 4.15 -22.95 -4.66
N LEU A 113 3.26 -23.20 -5.61
CA LEU A 113 2.05 -24.01 -5.40
C LEU A 113 2.37 -25.44 -4.96
N LYS A 114 3.38 -26.09 -5.57
CA LYS A 114 3.82 -27.43 -5.20
C LYS A 114 4.37 -27.44 -3.78
N LYS A 115 5.18 -26.46 -3.40
CA LYS A 115 5.75 -26.32 -2.07
C LYS A 115 4.66 -26.14 -1.03
N LEU A 116 3.70 -25.22 -1.26
CA LEU A 116 2.56 -25.01 -0.39
C LEU A 116 1.72 -26.28 -0.16
N LYS A 117 1.51 -27.10 -1.21
CA LYS A 117 0.75 -28.36 -1.09
C LYS A 117 1.53 -29.51 -0.46
N SER A 118 2.85 -29.51 -0.55
CA SER A 118 3.71 -30.51 0.09
C SER A 118 3.91 -30.27 1.58
N LEU A 119 3.56 -29.09 2.07
CA LEU A 119 3.59 -28.80 3.49
C LEU A 119 2.50 -29.60 4.19
N LYS A 120 2.88 -30.76 4.74
CA LYS A 120 2.07 -31.42 5.76
C LYS A 120 1.98 -30.46 6.93
N PRO A 121 0.83 -30.33 7.60
CA PRO A 121 0.75 -29.62 8.86
C PRO A 121 1.77 -30.28 9.81
N GLN A 122 2.92 -29.65 9.97
CA GLN A 122 3.90 -30.07 10.98
C GLN A 122 3.33 -29.72 12.36
N LYS A 123 3.56 -30.59 13.31
CA LYS A 123 3.15 -30.35 14.70
C LYS A 123 3.84 -29.12 15.31
N ASP A 124 4.95 -28.67 14.76
CA ASP A 124 5.89 -27.75 15.37
C ASP A 124 6.04 -26.38 14.63
N GLY A 125 4.96 -25.86 14.04
CA GLY A 125 4.93 -24.51 13.51
C GLY A 125 4.80 -24.38 11.99
N ILE A 126 4.43 -23.19 11.53
CA ILE A 126 4.44 -22.81 10.11
C ILE A 126 5.89 -22.54 9.75
N GLN A 127 6.54 -23.46 9.02
CA GLN A 127 7.80 -23.13 8.36
C GLN A 127 7.54 -22.02 7.36
N ASP A 128 8.19 -20.88 7.58
CA ASP A 128 8.23 -19.83 6.56
C ASP A 128 8.89 -20.41 5.32
N THR A 129 8.08 -20.59 4.28
CA THR A 129 8.57 -21.12 3.02
C THR A 129 9.27 -20.07 2.18
N GLY A 130 9.30 -18.80 2.65
CA GLY A 130 9.82 -17.64 1.93
C GLY A 130 9.12 -17.36 0.59
N ILE A 131 8.16 -18.21 0.19
CA ILE A 131 7.48 -18.12 -1.09
C ILE A 131 5.96 -18.18 -0.82
N THR A 132 5.36 -17.03 -0.62
CA THR A 132 3.91 -16.89 -0.57
C THR A 132 3.34 -16.68 -1.98
N LEU A 133 2.05 -16.91 -2.17
CA LEU A 133 1.38 -16.56 -3.42
C LEU A 133 1.48 -15.06 -3.71
N ASP A 134 1.38 -14.23 -2.67
CA ASP A 134 1.50 -12.77 -2.76
C ASP A 134 2.92 -12.36 -3.17
N GLY A 135 3.96 -12.98 -2.60
CA GLY A 135 5.35 -12.76 -3.00
C GLY A 135 5.60 -13.15 -4.45
N THR A 136 4.98 -14.24 -4.91
CA THR A 136 5.05 -14.64 -6.33
C THR A 136 4.35 -13.61 -7.22
N ALA A 137 3.20 -13.11 -6.83
CA ALA A 137 2.47 -12.08 -7.56
C ALA A 137 3.26 -10.76 -7.63
N LEU A 138 3.87 -10.35 -6.53
CA LEU A 138 4.77 -9.20 -6.49
C LEU A 138 5.94 -9.38 -7.48
N LEU A 139 6.57 -10.56 -7.48
CA LEU A 139 7.66 -10.89 -8.40
C LEU A 139 7.22 -10.77 -9.87
N TYR A 140 6.01 -11.21 -10.21
CA TYR A 140 5.43 -11.01 -11.55
C TYR A 140 5.36 -9.53 -11.90
N ASN A 141 4.76 -8.74 -11.04
CA ASN A 141 4.55 -7.32 -11.30
C ASN A 141 5.88 -6.57 -11.47
N VAL A 142 6.83 -6.79 -10.56
CA VAL A 142 8.14 -6.14 -10.57
C VAL A 142 8.94 -6.54 -11.82
N THR A 143 9.08 -7.84 -12.08
CA THR A 143 9.88 -8.33 -13.20
C THR A 143 9.28 -7.96 -14.54
N PHE A 144 7.96 -8.06 -14.65
CA PHE A 144 7.26 -7.70 -15.87
C PHE A 144 7.36 -6.20 -16.15
N LYS A 145 7.17 -5.37 -15.15
CA LYS A 145 7.34 -3.93 -15.27
C LYS A 145 8.74 -3.55 -15.70
N SER A 146 9.77 -4.15 -15.08
CA SER A 146 11.17 -3.92 -15.42
C SER A 146 11.46 -4.24 -16.88
N ILE A 147 11.06 -5.41 -17.38
CA ILE A 147 11.33 -5.79 -18.79
C ILE A 147 10.58 -4.88 -19.76
N LEU A 148 9.40 -4.46 -19.41
CA LEU A 148 8.63 -3.55 -20.26
C LEU A 148 9.30 -2.17 -20.36
N TYR A 149 9.90 -1.68 -19.29
CA TYR A 149 10.64 -0.43 -19.31
C TYR A 149 11.98 -0.56 -20.03
N ASP A 150 12.72 -1.64 -19.79
CA ASP A 150 14.04 -1.86 -20.37
C ASP A 150 14.02 -2.04 -21.89
N ASP A 151 12.95 -2.62 -22.42
CA ASP A 151 12.79 -2.79 -23.87
C ASP A 151 12.17 -1.59 -24.60
N GLU A 152 11.76 -0.54 -23.87
CA GLU A 152 11.23 0.75 -24.35
C GLU A 152 10.17 0.62 -25.46
N ILE A 153 9.31 -0.38 -25.38
CA ILE A 153 8.37 -0.71 -26.44
C ILE A 153 7.05 0.02 -26.21
N TRP A 154 7.00 1.27 -26.61
CA TRP A 154 5.81 2.12 -26.49
C TRP A 154 5.27 2.51 -27.88
N GLN A 155 4.00 2.32 -28.11
CA GLN A 155 3.29 2.78 -29.29
C GLN A 155 1.98 3.44 -28.86
N ASP A 156 1.76 4.68 -29.29
CA ASP A 156 0.54 5.47 -29.00
C ASP A 156 0.21 5.54 -27.50
N GLY A 157 1.25 5.69 -26.65
CA GLY A 157 1.10 5.73 -25.19
C GLY A 157 0.79 4.38 -24.54
N ALA A 158 0.47 3.36 -25.33
CA ALA A 158 0.25 1.99 -24.88
C ALA A 158 1.48 1.12 -25.10
N PHE A 159 1.58 0.09 -24.27
CA PHE A 159 2.65 -0.88 -24.39
C PHE A 159 2.37 -1.84 -25.56
N CYS A 160 3.27 -1.97 -26.52
CA CYS A 160 3.13 -2.88 -27.65
C CYS A 160 4.35 -3.75 -27.82
N TYR A 161 4.20 -5.05 -27.69
CA TYR A 161 5.23 -6.02 -27.95
C TYR A 161 5.08 -6.60 -29.38
N ASN A 162 6.11 -6.47 -30.20
CA ASN A 162 5.99 -6.76 -31.62
C ASN A 162 6.14 -8.24 -32.02
N ALA A 163 6.72 -9.06 -31.15
CA ALA A 163 6.90 -10.48 -31.46
C ALA A 163 6.90 -11.33 -30.18
N PHE A 164 6.24 -12.48 -30.26
CA PHE A 164 6.37 -13.56 -29.27
C PHE A 164 7.04 -14.74 -29.96
N ASP A 165 8.15 -15.19 -29.38
CA ASP A 165 8.74 -16.46 -29.73
C ASP A 165 8.34 -17.52 -28.69
N TYR A 166 7.74 -18.59 -29.17
CA TYR A 166 7.26 -19.69 -28.32
C TYR A 166 8.29 -20.80 -28.11
N LYS A 167 9.44 -20.73 -28.82
CA LYS A 167 10.49 -21.74 -28.68
C LYS A 167 11.26 -21.51 -27.38
N PHE A 168 11.26 -22.53 -26.53
CA PHE A 168 12.04 -22.55 -25.31
C PHE A 168 13.51 -22.78 -25.61
N ASP A 169 14.39 -21.93 -25.11
CA ASP A 169 15.83 -22.06 -25.12
C ASP A 169 16.34 -21.98 -23.67
N PHE A 170 17.12 -23.00 -23.27
CA PHE A 170 17.57 -23.11 -21.88
C PHE A 170 18.61 -22.03 -21.50
N CYS A 171 19.47 -21.63 -22.44
CA CYS A 171 20.43 -20.56 -22.18
C CYS A 171 19.79 -19.20 -22.03
N GLU A 172 18.81 -18.90 -22.90
CA GLU A 172 17.99 -17.70 -22.80
C GLU A 172 17.15 -17.70 -21.50
N TYR A 173 16.59 -18.88 -21.16
CA TYR A 173 15.84 -19.06 -19.90
C TYR A 173 16.70 -18.75 -18.67
N LYS A 174 17.94 -19.28 -18.58
CA LYS A 174 18.84 -18.99 -17.46
C LYS A 174 19.10 -17.51 -17.30
N LYS A 175 19.32 -16.76 -18.38
CA LYS A 175 19.53 -15.32 -18.35
C LYS A 175 18.27 -14.60 -17.87
N CYS A 176 17.12 -14.99 -18.38
CA CYS A 176 15.83 -14.41 -17.96
C CYS A 176 15.50 -14.74 -16.49
N HIS A 177 15.84 -15.94 -16.04
CA HIS A 177 15.68 -16.31 -14.62
C HIS A 177 16.59 -15.47 -13.71
N LYS A 178 17.87 -15.28 -14.10
CA LYS A 178 18.76 -14.37 -13.37
C LYS A 178 18.23 -12.93 -13.36
N TYR A 179 17.74 -12.44 -14.49
CA TYR A 179 17.11 -11.12 -14.57
C TYR A 179 15.91 -10.99 -13.63
N MET A 180 15.07 -12.02 -13.54
CA MET A 180 13.94 -12.07 -12.62
C MET A 180 14.38 -11.94 -11.15
N GLN A 181 15.39 -12.70 -10.73
CA GLN A 181 15.94 -12.62 -9.37
C GLN A 181 16.47 -11.20 -9.07
N LEU A 182 17.24 -10.65 -10.02
CA LEU A 182 17.81 -9.32 -9.86
C LEU A 182 16.76 -8.21 -9.85
N SER A 183 15.66 -8.34 -10.58
CA SER A 183 14.53 -7.41 -10.52
C SER A 183 13.91 -7.37 -9.13
N SER A 184 13.85 -8.51 -8.44
CA SER A 184 13.38 -8.57 -7.05
C SER A 184 14.32 -7.80 -6.11
N ILE A 185 15.63 -8.00 -6.24
CA ILE A 185 16.65 -7.30 -5.44
C ILE A 185 16.61 -5.79 -5.72
N THR A 186 16.51 -5.39 -6.99
CA THR A 186 16.37 -3.98 -7.37
C THR A 186 15.13 -3.34 -6.74
N ASN A 187 14.01 -4.08 -6.68
CA ASN A 187 12.80 -3.58 -6.02
C ASN A 187 12.98 -3.44 -4.51
N ALA A 188 13.64 -4.40 -3.86
CA ALA A 188 13.97 -4.31 -2.43
C ALA A 188 14.88 -3.11 -2.17
N TRP A 189 15.90 -2.92 -3.00
CA TRP A 189 16.78 -1.76 -2.94
C TRP A 189 16.03 -0.44 -3.15
N ASP A 190 15.14 -0.32 -4.14
CA ASP A 190 14.35 0.88 -4.39
C ASP A 190 13.49 1.25 -3.16
N THR A 191 13.01 0.25 -2.43
CA THR A 191 12.31 0.43 -1.16
C THR A 191 13.21 1.04 -0.10
N VAL A 192 14.36 0.42 0.16
CA VAL A 192 15.36 0.89 1.11
C VAL A 192 15.83 2.30 0.75
N TYR A 193 16.06 2.57 -0.52
CA TYR A 193 16.46 3.89 -0.99
C TYR A 193 15.41 4.97 -0.72
N LYS A 194 14.14 4.66 -0.89
CA LYS A 194 13.04 5.59 -0.55
C LYS A 194 12.98 5.89 0.93
N ASP A 195 13.17 4.87 1.76
CA ASP A 195 13.20 5.03 3.21
C ASP A 195 14.44 5.80 3.66
N TRP A 196 15.59 5.56 3.04
CA TRP A 196 16.81 6.35 3.25
C TRP A 196 16.62 7.84 2.89
N LYS A 197 15.96 8.13 1.77
CA LYS A 197 15.62 9.52 1.38
C LYS A 197 14.78 10.23 2.44
N GLN A 198 13.92 9.51 3.11
CA GLN A 198 13.07 10.06 4.16
C GLN A 198 13.76 10.10 5.54
N GLY A 199 14.98 9.56 5.64
CA GLY A 199 15.76 9.56 6.87
C GLY A 199 15.35 8.47 7.87
N PHE A 200 14.75 7.38 7.41
CA PHE A 200 14.35 6.26 8.26
C PHE A 200 15.37 5.13 8.30
N VAL A 201 16.23 5.06 7.29
CA VAL A 201 17.23 4.01 7.14
C VAL A 201 18.62 4.65 7.10
N LYS A 202 19.58 4.01 7.77
CA LYS A 202 21.00 4.24 7.62
C LYS A 202 21.58 3.19 6.69
N ILE A 203 22.49 3.60 5.79
CA ILE A 203 23.23 2.71 4.88
C ILE A 203 24.69 2.82 5.26
N PHE A 204 25.33 1.71 5.55
CA PHE A 204 26.72 1.70 6.03
C PHE A 204 27.46 0.46 5.53
N ARG A 205 28.77 0.48 5.63
CA ARG A 205 29.62 -0.67 5.30
C ARG A 205 29.83 -1.56 6.52
N GLN A 206 29.54 -2.85 6.37
CA GLN A 206 29.80 -3.87 7.38
C GLN A 206 30.74 -4.94 6.81
N GLY A 207 32.04 -4.82 7.07
CA GLY A 207 33.06 -5.61 6.35
C GLY A 207 33.05 -5.29 4.85
N ASP A 208 32.91 -6.31 4.02
CA ASP A 208 32.83 -6.16 2.55
C ASP A 208 31.40 -5.91 2.05
N MET A 209 30.40 -6.05 2.92
CA MET A 209 28.99 -5.89 2.57
C MET A 209 28.48 -4.46 2.78
N VAL A 210 27.45 -4.08 2.04
CA VAL A 210 26.63 -2.90 2.31
C VAL A 210 25.47 -3.33 3.18
N ALA A 211 25.38 -2.79 4.40
CA ALA A 211 24.30 -3.07 5.33
C ALA A 211 23.31 -1.91 5.44
N THR A 212 22.07 -2.24 5.74
CA THR A 212 21.01 -1.27 5.99
C THR A 212 20.44 -1.49 7.38
N GLU A 213 20.21 -0.42 8.11
CA GLU A 213 19.61 -0.48 9.43
C GLU A 213 18.53 0.58 9.56
N TYR A 214 17.35 0.17 10.04
CA TYR A 214 16.32 1.12 10.39
C TYR A 214 16.69 1.83 11.69
N LEU A 215 16.64 3.15 11.66
CA LEU A 215 16.97 3.94 12.84
C LEU A 215 15.95 3.64 13.95
N LYS A 216 16.47 3.20 15.10
CA LYS A 216 15.67 2.94 16.30
C LYS A 216 14.96 4.23 16.72
N ASP A 217 13.81 4.09 17.34
CA ASP A 217 12.93 5.19 17.76
C ASP A 217 12.34 6.02 16.60
N THR A 218 12.47 5.56 15.37
CA THR A 218 11.80 6.18 14.26
C THR A 218 10.39 5.61 14.06
N GLN A 219 9.57 6.41 13.42
CA GLN A 219 8.21 6.08 13.02
C GLN A 219 8.13 4.81 12.13
N LEU A 220 9.25 4.29 11.67
CA LEU A 220 9.29 3.19 10.72
C LEU A 220 9.10 1.81 11.36
N GLU A 221 9.68 1.54 12.53
CA GLU A 221 9.35 0.33 13.29
C GLU A 221 7.84 0.25 13.52
N TRP A 222 7.26 1.38 13.85
CA TRP A 222 5.85 1.58 13.98
C TRP A 222 5.07 1.35 12.66
N LEU A 223 5.54 1.86 11.51
CA LEU A 223 4.92 1.63 10.21
C LEU A 223 4.97 0.15 9.80
N LYS A 224 6.05 -0.55 10.15
CA LYS A 224 6.23 -1.99 9.87
C LYS A 224 5.28 -2.85 10.68
N LEU A 225 5.18 -2.58 11.98
CA LEU A 225 4.20 -3.27 12.83
C LEU A 225 2.76 -2.99 12.35
N SER A 226 2.51 -1.80 11.82
CA SER A 226 1.22 -1.45 11.20
C SER A 226 0.90 -2.30 9.97
N LYS A 227 1.91 -2.65 9.16
CA LYS A 227 1.72 -3.50 7.98
C LYS A 227 1.18 -4.88 8.33
N ALA A 228 1.76 -5.52 9.33
CA ALA A 228 1.29 -6.81 9.76
C ALA A 228 -0.11 -6.75 10.38
N LYS A 229 -0.36 -5.73 11.19
CA LYS A 229 -1.69 -5.48 11.75
C LYS A 229 -2.72 -5.28 10.63
N LEU A 230 -2.37 -4.53 9.59
CA LEU A 230 -3.23 -4.31 8.44
C LEU A 230 -3.52 -5.62 7.68
N GLN A 231 -2.51 -6.44 7.43
CA GLN A 231 -2.71 -7.73 6.74
C GLN A 231 -3.68 -8.63 7.50
N ILE A 232 -3.59 -8.68 8.82
CA ILE A 232 -4.50 -9.47 9.64
C ILE A 232 -5.89 -8.85 9.65
N TYR A 233 -6.00 -7.54 9.74
CA TYR A 233 -7.26 -6.82 9.67
C TYR A 233 -7.97 -7.05 8.32
N ASP A 234 -7.23 -6.97 7.21
CA ASP A 234 -7.76 -7.26 5.87
C ASP A 234 -8.25 -8.71 5.78
N TYR A 235 -7.47 -9.67 6.26
CA TYR A 235 -7.86 -11.07 6.28
C TYR A 235 -9.15 -11.31 7.08
N ILE A 236 -9.29 -10.68 8.23
CA ILE A 236 -10.49 -10.79 9.06
C ILE A 236 -11.69 -10.17 8.33
N LYS A 237 -11.53 -8.99 7.75
CA LYS A 237 -12.57 -8.31 6.97
C LYS A 237 -13.03 -9.16 5.78
N GLU A 238 -12.11 -9.80 5.07
CA GLU A 238 -12.44 -10.73 3.98
C GLU A 238 -13.23 -11.95 4.47
N LEU A 239 -12.85 -12.50 5.61
CA LEU A 239 -13.60 -13.60 6.22
C LEU A 239 -15.00 -13.17 6.65
N GLU A 240 -15.16 -11.97 7.22
CA GLU A 240 -16.45 -11.40 7.59
C GLU A 240 -17.34 -11.26 6.35
N ILE A 241 -16.84 -10.62 5.30
CA ILE A 241 -17.54 -10.43 4.03
C ILE A 241 -17.95 -11.79 3.44
N SER A 242 -17.04 -12.75 3.41
CA SER A 242 -17.31 -14.10 2.90
C SER A 242 -18.36 -14.84 3.72
N ASN A 243 -18.32 -14.72 5.04
CA ASN A 243 -19.30 -15.33 5.92
C ASN A 243 -20.70 -14.72 5.74
N VAL A 244 -20.78 -13.40 5.62
CA VAL A 244 -22.08 -12.73 5.38
C VAL A 244 -22.62 -13.11 4.01
N ALA A 245 -21.79 -13.05 2.95
CA ALA A 245 -22.19 -13.45 1.59
C ALA A 245 -22.65 -14.90 1.49
N SER A 246 -22.06 -15.82 2.27
CA SER A 246 -22.45 -17.24 2.26
C SER A 246 -23.76 -17.52 3.01
N LYS A 247 -24.12 -16.69 4.00
CA LYS A 247 -25.32 -16.90 4.84
C LYS A 247 -26.55 -16.18 4.29
N ASP A 248 -26.39 -14.96 3.86
CA ASP A 248 -27.47 -14.18 3.24
C ASP A 248 -26.91 -13.25 2.14
N PRO A 249 -26.84 -13.74 0.90
CA PRO A 249 -26.37 -12.94 -0.24
C PRO A 249 -27.13 -11.62 -0.42
N ARG A 250 -28.43 -11.58 -0.02
CA ARG A 250 -29.28 -10.40 -0.17
C ARG A 250 -28.84 -9.22 0.70
N CYS A 251 -28.04 -9.46 1.77
CA CYS A 251 -27.48 -8.39 2.57
C CYS A 251 -26.57 -7.43 1.76
N PHE A 252 -26.06 -7.89 0.62
CA PHE A 252 -25.18 -7.07 -0.22
C PHE A 252 -25.91 -6.48 -1.42
N SER A 253 -26.71 -7.26 -2.14
CA SER A 253 -27.49 -6.81 -3.29
C SER A 253 -28.45 -7.89 -3.80
N ASP A 254 -29.64 -7.47 -4.21
CA ASP A 254 -30.58 -8.32 -4.96
C ASP A 254 -30.18 -8.50 -6.44
N GLU A 255 -29.28 -7.68 -6.96
CA GLU A 255 -28.88 -7.63 -8.36
C GLU A 255 -27.67 -8.51 -8.68
N LEU A 256 -26.77 -8.73 -7.69
CA LEU A 256 -25.60 -9.57 -7.84
C LEU A 256 -25.94 -10.97 -7.30
N LYS A 257 -25.88 -11.98 -8.17
CA LYS A 257 -26.26 -13.37 -7.85
C LYS A 257 -25.06 -14.30 -7.70
N ASP A 258 -23.93 -13.92 -8.26
CA ASP A 258 -22.71 -14.72 -8.22
C ASP A 258 -21.95 -14.43 -6.93
N PHE A 259 -21.46 -15.48 -6.28
CA PHE A 259 -20.76 -15.37 -4.99
C PHE A 259 -19.50 -14.49 -5.05
N ASP A 260 -18.69 -14.64 -6.11
CA ASP A 260 -17.49 -13.81 -6.29
C ASP A 260 -17.86 -12.33 -6.50
N GLU A 261 -19.00 -12.05 -7.18
CA GLU A 261 -19.51 -10.68 -7.38
C GLU A 261 -20.00 -10.07 -6.06
N LEU A 262 -20.68 -10.86 -5.22
CA LEU A 262 -21.15 -10.42 -3.89
C LEU A 262 -20.00 -10.09 -2.96
N ILE A 263 -18.97 -10.94 -2.91
CA ILE A 263 -17.77 -10.67 -2.11
C ILE A 263 -17.04 -9.42 -2.64
N ALA A 264 -16.89 -9.29 -3.96
CA ALA A 264 -16.25 -8.11 -4.56
C ALA A 264 -17.01 -6.83 -4.20
N TRP A 265 -18.33 -6.86 -4.21
CA TRP A 265 -19.15 -5.74 -3.78
C TRP A 265 -18.99 -5.45 -2.29
N GLY A 266 -19.00 -6.47 -1.44
CA GLY A 266 -18.73 -6.33 -0.01
C GLY A 266 -17.38 -5.66 0.27
N THR A 267 -16.35 -6.06 -0.47
CA THR A 267 -15.02 -5.45 -0.40
C THR A 267 -15.05 -3.97 -0.78
N ILE A 268 -15.70 -3.61 -1.89
CA ILE A 268 -15.84 -2.21 -2.32
C ILE A 268 -16.56 -1.38 -1.25
N LYS A 269 -17.68 -1.86 -0.73
CA LYS A 269 -18.41 -1.17 0.36
C LYS A 269 -17.53 -0.96 1.59
N ALA A 270 -16.86 -2.01 2.03
CA ALA A 270 -16.09 -2.00 3.27
C ALA A 270 -14.83 -1.12 3.21
N TYR A 271 -14.21 -1.02 2.03
CA TYR A 271 -12.92 -0.33 1.88
C TYR A 271 -12.98 1.00 1.14
N LEU A 272 -13.98 1.20 0.29
CA LEU A 272 -14.12 2.42 -0.51
C LEU A 272 -15.32 3.27 -0.08
N HIS A 273 -16.08 2.81 0.91
CA HIS A 273 -17.28 3.48 1.43
C HIS A 273 -18.33 3.81 0.34
N ILE A 274 -18.31 3.05 -0.76
CA ILE A 274 -19.27 3.21 -1.86
C ILE A 274 -20.46 2.30 -1.60
N ASN A 275 -21.65 2.87 -1.49
CA ASN A 275 -22.86 2.16 -1.11
C ASN A 275 -23.86 1.95 -2.25
N ASP A 276 -23.57 2.49 -3.43
CA ASP A 276 -24.45 2.40 -4.61
C ASP A 276 -23.74 1.74 -5.78
N LEU A 277 -24.33 0.66 -6.32
CA LEU A 277 -23.85 -0.08 -7.49
C LEU A 277 -23.90 0.73 -8.80
N ASP A 278 -24.70 1.80 -8.82
CA ASP A 278 -24.78 2.72 -9.95
C ASP A 278 -23.77 3.87 -9.90
N THR A 279 -22.98 3.95 -8.82
CA THR A 279 -21.87 4.91 -8.76
C THR A 279 -20.99 4.77 -9.99
N ILE A 280 -20.77 5.90 -10.68
CA ILE A 280 -20.03 5.95 -11.93
C ILE A 280 -18.54 6.13 -11.65
N ILE A 281 -17.71 5.23 -12.18
CA ILE A 281 -16.25 5.32 -12.19
C ILE A 281 -15.77 5.17 -13.63
N ASP A 282 -15.00 6.13 -14.14
CA ASP A 282 -14.55 6.18 -15.53
C ASP A 282 -15.71 5.99 -16.54
N ASP A 283 -16.81 6.70 -16.33
CA ASP A 283 -18.04 6.61 -17.11
C ASP A 283 -18.69 5.22 -17.14
N VAL A 284 -18.41 4.37 -16.17
CA VAL A 284 -18.95 3.01 -16.06
C VAL A 284 -19.50 2.78 -14.65
N PRO A 285 -20.75 2.29 -14.51
CA PRO A 285 -21.29 1.86 -13.22
C PRO A 285 -20.46 0.74 -12.57
N ILE A 286 -20.26 0.82 -11.25
CA ILE A 286 -19.45 -0.14 -10.49
C ILE A 286 -19.89 -1.58 -10.71
N ARG A 287 -21.19 -1.84 -10.83
CA ARG A 287 -21.73 -3.18 -11.11
C ARG A 287 -21.06 -3.86 -12.31
N PHE A 288 -20.72 -3.11 -13.35
CA PHE A 288 -20.08 -3.65 -14.54
C PHE A 288 -18.58 -3.85 -14.36
N TRP A 289 -17.93 -3.05 -13.55
CA TRP A 289 -16.55 -3.30 -13.13
C TRP A 289 -16.42 -4.62 -12.35
N ILE A 290 -17.34 -4.87 -11.40
CA ILE A 290 -17.39 -6.11 -10.63
C ILE A 290 -17.53 -7.30 -11.59
N LYS A 291 -18.51 -7.28 -12.48
CA LYS A 291 -18.73 -8.35 -13.47
C LYS A 291 -17.52 -8.57 -14.36
N ALA A 292 -16.83 -7.52 -14.78
CA ALA A 292 -15.67 -7.62 -15.66
C ALA A 292 -14.50 -8.34 -14.98
N TYR A 293 -14.13 -7.95 -13.76
CA TYR A 293 -13.05 -8.62 -13.04
C TYR A 293 -13.42 -10.04 -12.65
N CYS A 294 -14.67 -10.31 -12.24
CA CYS A 294 -15.15 -11.67 -12.02
C CYS A 294 -15.11 -12.52 -13.30
N ALA A 295 -15.45 -11.93 -14.46
CA ALA A 295 -15.34 -12.63 -15.74
C ALA A 295 -13.88 -12.99 -16.09
N LEU A 296 -12.93 -12.07 -15.87
CA LEU A 296 -11.51 -12.30 -16.12
C LEU A 296 -10.93 -13.39 -15.20
N THR A 297 -11.23 -13.34 -13.90
CA THR A 297 -10.74 -14.35 -12.94
C THR A 297 -11.36 -15.72 -13.21
N ARG A 298 -12.66 -15.81 -13.45
CA ARG A 298 -13.34 -17.05 -13.84
C ARG A 298 -12.78 -17.63 -15.14
N TYR A 299 -12.55 -16.79 -16.12
CA TYR A 299 -11.96 -17.21 -17.39
C TYR A 299 -10.54 -17.74 -17.20
N SER A 300 -9.73 -17.07 -16.38
CA SER A 300 -8.38 -17.49 -16.06
C SER A 300 -8.35 -18.81 -15.29
N LYS A 301 -9.25 -19.02 -14.33
CA LYS A 301 -9.41 -20.28 -13.60
C LYS A 301 -9.76 -21.46 -14.52
N LYS A 302 -10.57 -21.24 -15.55
CA LYS A 302 -10.94 -22.29 -16.53
C LYS A 302 -9.78 -22.73 -17.42
N VAL A 303 -8.85 -21.83 -17.71
CA VAL A 303 -7.72 -22.12 -18.63
C VAL A 303 -6.63 -22.91 -17.95
N ASN A 304 -6.47 -22.79 -16.65
CA ASN A 304 -5.43 -23.49 -15.88
C ASN A 304 -6.11 -24.44 -14.89
N PHE A 305 -5.94 -25.74 -15.15
CA PHE A 305 -6.48 -26.78 -14.28
C PHE A 305 -5.66 -26.94 -12.99
N ILE A 306 -5.95 -26.13 -11.98
CA ILE A 306 -5.28 -26.24 -10.67
C ILE A 306 -5.52 -27.60 -9.99
N ASN A 307 -6.56 -28.32 -10.37
CA ASN A 307 -7.00 -29.55 -9.72
C ASN A 307 -6.12 -30.78 -9.98
N SER A 308 -5.16 -30.72 -10.93
CA SER A 308 -4.30 -31.86 -11.28
C SER A 308 -2.81 -31.57 -11.21
N ILE A 309 -2.37 -30.81 -10.22
CA ILE A 309 -0.98 -30.31 -10.06
C ILE A 309 0.08 -31.43 -10.06
N TYR A 310 -0.30 -32.67 -9.86
CA TYR A 310 0.61 -33.80 -9.74
C TYR A 310 0.91 -34.52 -11.06
N SER A 311 0.30 -34.14 -12.19
CA SER A 311 0.54 -34.80 -13.46
C SER A 311 1.55 -34.03 -14.34
N ILE A 312 2.43 -34.76 -15.04
CA ILE A 312 3.31 -34.18 -16.06
C ILE A 312 2.53 -33.41 -17.12
N ASN A 313 1.36 -33.91 -17.47
CA ASN A 313 0.47 -33.25 -18.43
C ASN A 313 -0.04 -31.89 -17.93
N PHE A 314 -0.30 -31.74 -16.63
CA PHE A 314 -0.66 -30.45 -16.04
C PHE A 314 0.46 -29.44 -16.19
N VAL A 315 1.68 -29.79 -15.78
CA VAL A 315 2.86 -28.91 -15.89
C VAL A 315 3.04 -28.44 -17.33
N ARG A 316 2.97 -29.37 -18.30
CA ARG A 316 3.10 -29.04 -19.71
C ARG A 316 1.98 -28.13 -20.21
N THR A 317 0.75 -28.38 -19.84
CA THR A 317 -0.42 -27.56 -20.21
C THR A 317 -0.35 -26.19 -19.56
N PHE A 318 0.03 -26.11 -18.28
CA PHE A 318 0.18 -24.85 -17.58
C PHE A 318 1.27 -23.96 -18.21
N LEU A 319 2.43 -24.53 -18.50
CA LEU A 319 3.51 -23.79 -19.13
C LEU A 319 3.19 -23.38 -20.59
N SER A 320 2.41 -24.18 -21.32
CA SER A 320 1.94 -23.83 -22.66
C SER A 320 0.90 -22.68 -22.64
N ASN A 321 0.05 -22.64 -21.63
CA ASN A 321 -1.00 -21.62 -21.45
C ASN A 321 -0.54 -20.43 -20.57
N ARG A 322 0.76 -20.15 -20.55
CA ARG A 322 1.37 -19.11 -19.75
C ARG A 322 0.81 -17.71 -19.96
N PHE A 323 0.17 -17.48 -21.08
CA PHE A 323 -0.55 -16.24 -21.39
C PHE A 323 -1.68 -16.51 -22.37
N LEU A 324 -2.70 -15.67 -22.31
CA LEU A 324 -3.84 -15.72 -23.23
C LEU A 324 -3.77 -14.54 -24.17
N LEU A 325 -3.79 -14.81 -25.46
CA LEU A 325 -3.64 -13.81 -26.50
C LEU A 325 -4.87 -13.79 -27.42
N LYS A 326 -5.68 -12.75 -27.29
CA LYS A 326 -6.93 -12.56 -28.07
C LYS A 326 -7.02 -11.16 -28.68
N THR A 327 -7.86 -10.99 -29.70
CA THR A 327 -8.22 -9.68 -30.24
C THR A 327 -9.07 -8.91 -29.23
N SER A 328 -9.08 -7.57 -29.32
CA SER A 328 -9.97 -6.71 -28.51
C SER A 328 -11.43 -7.17 -28.59
N LYS A 329 -11.92 -7.45 -29.81
CA LYS A 329 -13.28 -7.96 -30.00
C LYS A 329 -13.60 -9.19 -29.16
N LYS A 330 -12.68 -10.18 -29.10
CA LYS A 330 -12.89 -11.39 -28.28
C LYS A 330 -12.85 -11.12 -26.77
N TRP A 331 -12.08 -10.13 -26.30
CA TRP A 331 -12.09 -9.71 -24.91
C TRP A 331 -13.38 -8.97 -24.56
N ILE A 332 -13.83 -8.06 -25.43
CA ILE A 332 -15.12 -7.36 -25.26
C ILE A 332 -16.28 -8.36 -25.26
N THR A 333 -16.25 -9.36 -26.15
CA THR A 333 -17.25 -10.44 -26.18
C THR A 333 -17.26 -11.21 -24.84
N LEU A 334 -16.10 -11.48 -24.22
CA LEU A 334 -16.09 -12.10 -22.88
C LEU A 334 -16.88 -11.30 -21.86
N PHE A 335 -16.76 -9.96 -21.90
CA PHE A 335 -17.51 -9.09 -20.99
C PHE A 335 -19.00 -9.07 -21.31
N THR A 336 -19.39 -8.97 -22.57
CA THR A 336 -20.81 -8.99 -22.96
C THR A 336 -21.48 -10.31 -22.66
N ASP A 337 -20.79 -11.46 -22.80
CA ASP A 337 -21.27 -12.77 -22.42
C ASP A 337 -21.52 -12.92 -20.89
N ASN A 338 -20.91 -12.03 -20.09
CA ASN A 338 -21.14 -11.94 -18.64
C ASN A 338 -22.12 -10.81 -18.27
N GLY A 339 -22.95 -10.36 -19.21
CA GLY A 339 -24.06 -9.44 -18.94
C GLY A 339 -23.65 -7.97 -18.83
N ILE A 340 -22.52 -7.56 -19.44
CA ILE A 340 -22.10 -6.17 -19.49
C ILE A 340 -22.52 -5.57 -20.84
N PRO A 341 -23.28 -4.46 -20.87
CA PRO A 341 -23.62 -3.77 -22.12
C PRO A 341 -22.38 -3.42 -22.94
N ILE A 342 -22.49 -3.49 -24.27
CA ILE A 342 -21.32 -3.40 -25.17
C ILE A 342 -20.57 -2.07 -25.05
N GLU A 343 -21.27 -0.97 -24.79
CA GLU A 343 -20.70 0.34 -24.57
C GLU A 343 -19.80 0.38 -23.34
N TYR A 344 -20.22 -0.23 -22.22
CA TYR A 344 -19.43 -0.33 -21.01
C TYR A 344 -18.33 -1.39 -21.13
N ALA A 345 -18.59 -2.51 -21.80
CA ALA A 345 -17.58 -3.53 -22.06
C ALA A 345 -16.39 -2.98 -22.84
N ALA A 346 -16.65 -2.12 -23.83
CA ALA A 346 -15.63 -1.46 -24.62
C ALA A 346 -14.82 -0.45 -23.76
N LYS A 347 -15.50 0.39 -22.96
CA LYS A 347 -14.85 1.35 -22.06
C LYS A 347 -13.97 0.63 -21.03
N ILE A 348 -14.50 -0.40 -20.34
CA ILE A 348 -13.73 -1.20 -19.37
C ILE A 348 -12.49 -1.78 -20.03
N PHE A 349 -12.64 -2.38 -21.23
CA PHE A 349 -11.49 -2.92 -21.95
C PHE A 349 -10.41 -1.84 -22.23
N GLU A 350 -10.81 -0.63 -22.64
CA GLU A 350 -9.87 0.47 -22.85
C GLU A 350 -9.17 0.89 -21.56
N CYS A 351 -9.91 1.01 -20.47
CA CYS A 351 -9.37 1.38 -19.15
C CYS A 351 -8.41 0.32 -18.55
N LEU A 352 -8.57 -0.95 -18.91
CA LEU A 352 -7.73 -2.05 -18.42
C LEU A 352 -6.48 -2.31 -19.25
N LYS A 353 -6.18 -1.48 -20.27
CA LYS A 353 -4.96 -1.60 -21.06
C LYS A 353 -3.74 -1.11 -20.30
N TYR A 354 -2.69 -1.92 -20.32
CA TYR A 354 -1.42 -1.55 -19.74
C TYR A 354 -0.78 -0.38 -20.48
N ASN A 355 -0.40 0.66 -19.76
CA ASN A 355 0.18 1.89 -20.28
C ASN A 355 1.29 2.42 -19.35
N LYS A 356 1.94 3.53 -19.71
CA LYS A 356 3.04 4.13 -18.92
C LYS A 356 2.67 4.50 -17.48
N LYS A 357 1.40 4.79 -17.22
CA LYS A 357 0.91 5.16 -15.90
C LYS A 357 0.46 3.95 -15.07
N SER A 358 0.43 2.76 -15.69
CA SER A 358 -0.02 1.55 -15.03
C SER A 358 0.88 1.18 -13.87
N SER A 359 0.28 0.91 -12.71
CA SER A 359 0.98 0.48 -11.51
C SER A 359 1.45 -0.97 -11.63
N ASP A 360 0.54 -1.85 -12.04
CA ASP A 360 0.80 -3.29 -12.14
C ASP A 360 -0.14 -3.99 -13.15
N LEU A 361 0.04 -5.31 -13.25
CA LEU A 361 -0.74 -6.19 -14.12
C LEU A 361 -2.09 -6.63 -13.54
N TYR A 362 -2.34 -6.36 -12.27
CA TYR A 362 -3.64 -6.62 -11.66
C TYR A 362 -4.66 -5.55 -12.06
N ASP A 363 -4.23 -4.31 -11.98
CA ASP A 363 -5.05 -3.16 -12.28
C ASP A 363 -5.20 -2.94 -13.79
N PHE A 364 -4.16 -3.33 -14.55
CA PHE A 364 -4.09 -3.19 -16.00
C PHE A 364 -3.64 -4.50 -16.68
N PRO A 365 -4.51 -5.53 -16.72
CA PRO A 365 -4.13 -6.86 -17.16
C PRO A 365 -3.90 -7.01 -18.67
N PHE A 366 -4.35 -6.05 -19.51
CA PHE A 366 -4.27 -6.18 -20.96
C PHE A 366 -3.01 -5.56 -21.55
N VAL A 367 -2.01 -6.36 -21.83
CA VAL A 367 -0.79 -5.93 -22.52
C VAL A 367 -0.94 -6.10 -24.03
N LYS A 368 -0.74 -5.03 -24.80
CA LYS A 368 -0.84 -5.05 -26.25
C LYS A 368 0.32 -5.83 -26.87
N VAL A 369 -0.01 -6.80 -27.71
CA VAL A 369 0.96 -7.60 -28.49
C VAL A 369 0.51 -7.59 -29.95
N LYS A 370 1.17 -6.80 -30.77
CA LYS A 370 0.74 -6.55 -32.19
C LYS A 370 -0.73 -6.09 -32.22
N LYS A 371 -1.57 -6.84 -32.94
CA LYS A 371 -3.03 -6.59 -33.07
C LYS A 371 -3.88 -7.29 -32.01
N LYS A 372 -3.26 -7.91 -31.01
CA LYS A 372 -3.93 -8.67 -29.96
C LYS A 372 -3.57 -8.11 -28.57
N TYR A 373 -4.26 -8.59 -27.56
CA TYR A 373 -4.01 -8.25 -26.15
C TYR A 373 -3.80 -9.51 -25.35
N MET A 374 -2.79 -9.47 -24.51
CA MET A 374 -2.36 -10.57 -23.66
C MET A 374 -2.82 -10.33 -22.24
N ILE A 375 -3.26 -11.40 -21.56
CA ILE A 375 -3.31 -11.47 -20.09
C ILE A 375 -2.44 -12.64 -19.61
N ILE A 376 -1.99 -12.59 -18.36
CA ILE A 376 -1.27 -13.68 -17.67
C ILE A 376 -2.24 -14.37 -16.72
N PRO A 377 -2.76 -15.57 -17.07
CA PRO A 377 -3.79 -16.23 -16.26
C PRO A 377 -3.35 -16.50 -14.82
N ALA A 378 -2.09 -16.86 -14.60
CA ALA A 378 -1.56 -17.19 -13.28
C ALA A 378 -1.79 -16.05 -12.27
N LEU A 379 -1.63 -14.80 -12.68
CA LEU A 379 -1.89 -13.63 -11.83
C LEU A 379 -3.37 -13.55 -11.41
N LEU A 380 -4.26 -13.61 -12.40
CA LEU A 380 -5.70 -13.45 -12.16
C LEU A 380 -6.35 -14.63 -11.43
N GLN A 381 -5.68 -15.78 -11.38
CA GLN A 381 -6.19 -16.96 -10.65
C GLN A 381 -6.02 -16.85 -9.14
N ILE A 382 -4.94 -16.21 -8.70
CA ILE A 382 -4.63 -16.09 -7.28
C ILE A 382 -5.29 -14.86 -6.65
N ALA A 383 -5.69 -13.89 -7.47
CA ALA A 383 -6.27 -12.66 -7.00
C ALA A 383 -7.78 -12.77 -6.80
N HIS A 384 -8.27 -12.19 -5.72
CA HIS A 384 -9.70 -12.04 -5.49
C HIS A 384 -10.23 -10.81 -6.25
N PRO A 385 -11.37 -10.89 -6.98
CA PRO A 385 -11.89 -9.76 -7.75
C PRO A 385 -12.10 -8.48 -6.94
N GLY A 386 -12.54 -8.60 -5.69
CA GLY A 386 -12.71 -7.46 -4.78
C GLY A 386 -11.41 -6.73 -4.49
N GLU A 387 -10.33 -7.48 -4.26
CA GLU A 387 -9.01 -6.91 -4.02
C GLU A 387 -8.45 -6.21 -5.27
N LEU A 388 -8.66 -6.80 -6.44
CA LEU A 388 -8.28 -6.17 -7.71
C LEU A 388 -9.00 -4.83 -7.91
N LEU A 389 -10.30 -4.80 -7.65
CA LEU A 389 -11.11 -3.60 -7.75
C LEU A 389 -10.72 -2.55 -6.69
N LYS A 390 -10.48 -3.00 -5.45
CA LYS A 390 -9.98 -2.13 -4.37
C LYS A 390 -8.68 -1.46 -4.79
N SER A 391 -7.72 -2.22 -5.30
CA SER A 391 -6.44 -1.70 -5.81
C SER A 391 -6.67 -0.73 -6.96
N ARG A 392 -7.43 -1.13 -7.95
CA ARG A 392 -7.69 -0.32 -9.15
C ARG A 392 -8.36 1.01 -8.82
N PHE A 393 -9.37 1.03 -7.96
CA PHE A 393 -10.10 2.24 -7.60
C PHE A 393 -9.37 3.14 -6.58
N ARG A 394 -8.29 2.66 -5.99
CA ARG A 394 -7.42 3.44 -5.09
C ARG A 394 -6.31 4.19 -5.80
N GLN A 395 -6.11 3.95 -7.09
CA GLN A 395 -5.08 4.68 -7.84
C GLN A 395 -5.48 6.14 -8.06
N ASN A 396 -4.49 7.03 -8.03
CA ASN A 396 -4.69 8.49 -8.08
C ASN A 396 -5.36 9.00 -9.37
N ASP A 397 -5.42 8.16 -10.41
CA ASP A 397 -6.06 8.51 -11.69
C ASP A 397 -7.60 8.40 -11.63
N PHE A 398 -8.15 7.78 -10.60
CA PHE A 398 -9.58 7.73 -10.36
C PHE A 398 -10.01 8.91 -9.49
N ASN A 399 -10.65 9.86 -10.11
CA ASN A 399 -11.30 10.94 -9.41
C ASN A 399 -12.60 10.41 -8.76
N ILE A 400 -12.49 9.62 -7.72
CA ILE A 400 -13.61 9.31 -6.84
C ILE A 400 -13.75 10.54 -5.95
N SER A 401 -14.31 11.61 -6.50
CA SER A 401 -14.54 12.88 -5.78
C SER A 401 -15.40 12.69 -4.52
N GLU A 402 -16.07 11.57 -4.38
CA GLU A 402 -16.95 11.25 -3.27
C GLU A 402 -16.29 10.38 -2.20
N LYS A 403 -15.16 9.71 -2.48
CA LYS A 403 -14.55 8.74 -1.57
C LYS A 403 -14.09 9.39 -0.25
N GLY A 404 -13.27 10.42 -0.33
CA GLY A 404 -12.85 11.17 0.85
C GLY A 404 -14.03 11.77 1.60
N LYS A 405 -14.97 12.38 0.87
CA LYS A 405 -16.19 12.96 1.44
C LYS A 405 -17.08 11.92 2.13
N SER A 406 -17.14 10.69 1.61
CA SER A 406 -17.90 9.61 2.23
C SER A 406 -17.29 9.20 3.57
N PHE A 407 -15.96 9.08 3.63
CA PHE A 407 -15.24 8.78 4.87
C PHE A 407 -15.39 9.90 5.92
N GLU A 408 -15.19 11.15 5.52
CA GLU A 408 -15.40 12.33 6.38
C GLU A 408 -16.83 12.37 6.95
N LYS A 409 -17.82 12.15 6.09
CA LYS A 409 -19.24 12.12 6.47
C LYS A 409 -19.54 10.99 7.45
N GLU A 410 -18.99 9.80 7.23
CA GLU A 410 -19.14 8.66 8.14
C GLU A 410 -18.61 8.98 9.54
N LEU A 411 -17.43 9.58 9.64
CA LEU A 411 -16.84 9.98 10.92
C LEU A 411 -17.65 11.09 11.60
N LEU A 412 -18.12 12.07 10.84
CA LEU A 412 -18.99 13.13 11.36
C LEU A 412 -20.30 12.56 11.91
N GLU A 413 -20.98 11.69 11.17
CA GLU A 413 -22.20 11.03 11.61
C GLU A 413 -21.98 10.18 12.86
N LEU A 414 -20.87 9.46 12.93
CA LEU A 414 -20.52 8.61 14.07
C LEU A 414 -20.38 9.43 15.36
N VAL A 415 -19.68 10.55 15.29
CA VAL A 415 -19.49 11.45 16.44
C VAL A 415 -20.83 12.11 16.83
N SER A 416 -21.58 12.59 15.84
CA SER A 416 -22.88 13.26 16.05
C SER A 416 -23.93 12.34 16.67
N LYS A 417 -23.95 11.05 16.31
CA LYS A 417 -24.82 10.02 16.91
C LYS A 417 -24.59 9.84 18.43
N GLN A 418 -23.46 10.27 18.93
CA GLN A 418 -23.16 10.26 20.37
C GLN A 418 -23.59 11.54 21.09
N ASN A 419 -24.40 12.41 20.45
CA ASN A 419 -24.81 13.74 20.94
C ASN A 419 -23.60 14.65 21.25
N ILE A 420 -22.52 14.52 20.49
CA ILE A 420 -21.33 15.35 20.58
C ILE A 420 -21.43 16.44 19.52
N PRO A 421 -21.22 17.73 19.89
CA PRO A 421 -21.15 18.82 18.92
C PRO A 421 -20.07 18.56 17.89
N ALA A 422 -20.44 18.40 16.62
CA ALA A 422 -19.52 18.10 15.54
C ALA A 422 -20.00 18.71 14.22
N LEU A 423 -19.05 19.19 13.40
CA LEU A 423 -19.32 19.74 12.07
C LEU A 423 -18.06 19.72 11.20
N GLN A 424 -18.22 19.89 9.88
CA GLN A 424 -17.16 20.19 8.93
C GLN A 424 -17.03 21.69 8.78
N ILE A 425 -15.82 22.22 8.72
CA ILE A 425 -15.57 23.66 8.61
C ILE A 425 -14.84 23.97 7.33
N ARG A 426 -15.37 24.92 6.55
CA ARG A 426 -14.73 25.46 5.36
C ARG A 426 -14.58 26.95 5.46
N ARG A 427 -13.39 27.44 5.22
CA ARG A 427 -13.10 28.87 5.17
C ARG A 427 -12.23 29.18 3.95
N LYS A 428 -12.48 30.35 3.37
CA LYS A 428 -11.74 30.86 2.25
C LYS A 428 -11.22 32.24 2.60
N ASP A 429 -9.92 32.41 2.56
CA ASP A 429 -9.32 33.74 2.56
C ASP A 429 -9.12 34.23 1.11
N SER A 430 -8.53 35.40 0.93
CA SER A 430 -8.32 36.00 -0.40
C SER A 430 -7.41 35.16 -1.31
N GLN A 431 -6.66 34.22 -0.78
CA GLN A 431 -5.63 33.47 -1.51
C GLN A 431 -5.82 31.96 -1.47
N GLN A 432 -6.53 31.41 -0.45
CA GLN A 432 -6.56 29.99 -0.18
C GLN A 432 -7.83 29.54 0.54
N GLU A 433 -8.23 28.30 0.26
CA GLU A 433 -9.28 27.60 0.99
C GLU A 433 -8.69 26.74 2.11
N TYR A 434 -9.29 26.78 3.28
CA TYR A 434 -8.95 25.98 4.44
C TYR A 434 -10.17 25.15 4.83
N GLU A 435 -10.03 23.85 4.76
CA GLU A 435 -11.07 22.89 5.11
C GLU A 435 -10.58 22.07 6.30
N CYS A 436 -11.40 21.97 7.36
CA CYS A 436 -11.22 21.03 8.45
C CYS A 436 -12.30 19.98 8.30
N ASP A 437 -11.91 18.74 8.02
CA ASP A 437 -12.82 17.66 7.63
C ASP A 437 -13.78 17.28 8.75
N LEU A 438 -13.33 17.38 10.01
CA LEU A 438 -14.15 17.13 11.19
C LEU A 438 -13.67 17.99 12.36
N ALA A 439 -14.57 18.83 12.87
CA ALA A 439 -14.38 19.54 14.14
C ALA A 439 -15.42 19.07 15.15
N PHE A 440 -15.01 18.70 16.37
CA PHE A 440 -15.94 18.30 17.43
C PHE A 440 -15.47 18.72 18.80
N VAL A 441 -16.40 18.81 19.77
CA VAL A 441 -16.12 19.32 21.11
C VAL A 441 -16.41 18.27 22.17
N LEU A 442 -15.41 17.94 22.99
CA LEU A 442 -15.55 17.10 24.18
C LEU A 442 -15.24 17.92 25.44
N GLY A 443 -16.28 18.32 26.16
CA GLY A 443 -16.15 19.17 27.34
C GLY A 443 -15.68 20.57 26.96
N ASP A 444 -14.47 20.96 27.40
CA ASP A 444 -13.82 22.23 27.09
C ASP A 444 -12.74 22.14 26.01
N THR A 445 -12.68 21.01 25.31
CA THR A 445 -11.64 20.73 24.29
C THR A 445 -12.25 20.63 22.91
N LEU A 446 -11.76 21.44 21.99
CA LEU A 446 -12.04 21.38 20.56
C LEU A 446 -11.03 20.43 19.89
N PHE A 447 -11.53 19.48 19.14
CA PHE A 447 -10.74 18.63 18.26
C PHE A 447 -10.86 19.14 16.82
N LEU A 448 -9.73 19.38 16.19
CA LEU A 448 -9.61 19.67 14.76
C LEU A 448 -9.02 18.43 14.07
N CYS A 449 -9.73 17.87 13.12
CA CYS A 449 -9.34 16.61 12.49
C CYS A 449 -9.25 16.78 10.98
N GLU A 450 -8.14 16.27 10.42
CA GLU A 450 -7.97 15.98 9.01
C GLU A 450 -8.20 14.49 8.79
N CYS A 451 -9.03 14.13 7.83
CA CYS A 451 -9.38 12.77 7.50
C CYS A 451 -8.66 12.37 6.20
N LYS A 452 -7.85 11.32 6.26
CA LYS A 452 -7.08 10.86 5.10
C LYS A 452 -7.52 9.46 4.70
N ASP A 453 -8.32 9.38 3.64
CA ASP A 453 -8.68 8.13 2.99
C ASP A 453 -7.61 7.77 1.93
N ASN A 454 -6.37 7.71 2.38
CA ASN A 454 -5.24 7.31 1.56
C ASN A 454 -5.23 5.80 1.37
N GLY A 455 -6.31 5.20 1.01
CA GLY A 455 -6.48 3.77 0.89
C GLY A 455 -5.19 2.96 0.79
N ASP A 456 -5.15 1.77 1.37
CA ASP A 456 -3.94 0.94 1.39
C ASP A 456 -3.32 0.83 0.01
N LYS A 457 -2.32 1.65 -0.24
CA LYS A 457 -1.46 1.39 -1.38
C LYS A 457 -0.68 0.16 -0.96
N TYR A 458 -0.83 -0.94 -1.67
CA TYR A 458 -0.08 -2.18 -1.49
C TYR A 458 1.45 -1.96 -1.45
N VAL A 459 1.88 -0.75 -1.79
CA VAL A 459 3.25 -0.31 -1.76
C VAL A 459 3.45 0.53 -0.51
N PHE A 460 3.69 -0.12 0.62
CA PHE A 460 4.11 0.49 1.89
C PHE A 460 5.28 1.45 1.77
N ASN A 461 6.00 1.37 0.67
CA ASN A 461 7.14 2.22 0.32
C ASN A 461 6.80 3.72 0.22
N TYR A 462 5.51 4.08 0.19
CA TYR A 462 5.07 5.46 0.10
C TYR A 462 4.45 6.02 1.39
N ILE A 463 4.22 5.20 2.41
CA ILE A 463 3.59 5.68 3.64
C ILE A 463 4.40 6.80 4.29
N SER A 464 5.72 6.66 4.34
CA SER A 464 6.60 7.68 4.89
C SER A 464 6.53 9.01 4.15
N GLU A 465 6.39 8.97 2.82
CA GLU A 465 6.27 10.16 1.99
C GLU A 465 4.90 10.83 2.15
N PHE A 466 3.82 10.05 2.12
CA PHE A 466 2.47 10.55 2.36
C PHE A 466 2.34 11.15 3.75
N TYR A 467 2.80 10.43 4.76
CA TYR A 467 2.80 10.87 6.14
C TYR A 467 3.37 12.28 6.31
N ARG A 468 4.56 12.55 5.75
CA ARG A 468 5.19 13.88 5.86
C ARG A 468 4.45 14.96 5.10
N ASN A 469 3.96 14.64 3.90
CA ASN A 469 3.19 15.58 3.09
C ASN A 469 1.86 15.90 3.76
N ASP A 470 1.15 14.91 4.25
CA ASP A 470 -0.13 15.07 4.94
C ASP A 470 0.04 15.85 6.24
N LEU A 471 1.10 15.56 7.02
CA LEU A 471 1.40 16.30 8.23
C LEU A 471 1.69 17.79 7.95
N GLN A 472 2.43 18.11 6.89
CA GLN A 472 2.68 19.49 6.49
C GLN A 472 1.40 20.21 6.06
N GLN A 473 0.51 19.55 5.32
CA GLN A 473 -0.77 20.11 4.90
C GLN A 473 -1.70 20.32 6.09
N ALA A 474 -1.87 19.31 6.93
CA ALA A 474 -2.70 19.37 8.12
C ALA A 474 -2.23 20.47 9.08
N LYS A 475 -0.92 20.55 9.32
CA LYS A 475 -0.34 21.61 10.16
C LYS A 475 -0.72 23.00 9.68
N ARG A 476 -0.68 23.27 8.38
CA ARG A 476 -1.09 24.56 7.82
C ARG A 476 -2.55 24.89 8.11
N ILE A 477 -3.44 23.91 7.99
CA ILE A 477 -4.87 24.03 8.27
C ILE A 477 -5.08 24.27 9.76
N PHE A 478 -4.45 23.48 10.60
CA PHE A 478 -4.55 23.62 12.06
C PHE A 478 -4.00 24.96 12.58
N ASP A 479 -2.88 25.43 12.04
CA ASP A 479 -2.29 26.73 12.41
C ASP A 479 -3.17 27.91 11.98
N PHE A 480 -3.95 27.75 10.90
CA PHE A 480 -4.96 28.73 10.51
C PHE A 480 -6.10 28.76 11.54
N TYR A 481 -6.69 27.61 11.86
CA TYR A 481 -7.82 27.53 12.79
C TYR A 481 -7.45 27.84 14.24
N ASP A 482 -6.22 27.58 14.67
CA ASP A 482 -5.72 28.05 15.98
C ASP A 482 -5.83 29.57 16.16
N LYS A 483 -5.64 30.31 15.07
CA LYS A 483 -5.75 31.79 15.08
C LYS A 483 -7.18 32.29 14.92
N HIS A 484 -8.09 31.43 14.51
CA HIS A 484 -9.48 31.78 14.14
C HIS A 484 -10.52 31.02 14.97
N ILE A 485 -10.24 30.77 16.26
CA ILE A 485 -11.13 29.99 17.15
C ILE A 485 -12.51 30.61 17.28
N ASP A 486 -12.61 31.94 17.34
CA ASP A 486 -13.89 32.61 17.48
C ASP A 486 -14.78 32.47 16.25
N GLU A 487 -14.17 32.36 15.07
CA GLU A 487 -14.90 32.03 13.84
C GLU A 487 -15.46 30.60 13.86
N ILE A 488 -14.71 29.65 14.44
CA ILE A 488 -15.21 28.28 14.65
C ILE A 488 -16.43 28.26 15.54
N LYS A 489 -16.43 29.04 16.64
CA LYS A 489 -17.59 29.17 17.53
C LYS A 489 -18.82 29.75 16.82
N VAL A 490 -18.59 30.74 15.95
CA VAL A 490 -19.65 31.31 15.10
C VAL A 490 -20.22 30.24 14.17
N GLU A 491 -19.37 29.39 13.58
CA GLU A 491 -19.84 28.33 12.67
C GLU A 491 -20.70 27.29 13.38
N PHE A 492 -20.33 26.88 14.60
CA PHE A 492 -21.18 26.03 15.43
C PHE A 492 -22.53 26.71 15.73
N SER A 493 -22.53 28.02 16.03
CA SER A 493 -23.74 28.77 16.30
C SER A 493 -24.63 28.90 15.07
N ASN A 494 -24.07 29.12 13.89
CA ASN A 494 -24.79 29.19 12.62
C ASN A 494 -25.56 27.91 12.31
N GLN A 495 -25.04 26.77 12.75
CA GLN A 495 -25.69 25.47 12.61
C GLN A 495 -26.58 25.10 13.81
N ASN A 496 -26.86 26.07 14.70
CA ASN A 496 -27.64 25.88 15.94
C ASN A 496 -27.01 24.83 16.89
N ILE A 497 -25.72 24.60 16.83
CA ILE A 497 -24.99 23.69 17.70
C ILE A 497 -24.40 24.47 18.88
N LYS A 498 -24.92 24.22 20.10
CA LYS A 498 -24.40 24.85 21.31
C LYS A 498 -23.12 24.19 21.77
N ILE A 499 -22.05 24.95 21.92
CA ILE A 499 -20.76 24.53 22.48
C ILE A 499 -20.42 25.34 23.73
N GLY A 500 -19.70 24.74 24.67
CA GLY A 500 -19.20 25.41 25.87
C GLY A 500 -18.00 26.31 25.58
N ASN A 501 -17.40 26.84 26.66
CA ASN A 501 -16.15 27.57 26.53
C ASN A 501 -14.98 26.62 26.15
N ILE A 502 -14.30 26.91 25.06
CA ILE A 502 -13.14 26.12 24.59
C ILE A 502 -11.91 26.65 25.32
N LYS A 503 -11.20 25.73 26.01
CA LYS A 503 -9.93 26.01 26.71
C LYS A 503 -8.74 25.33 26.05
N ARG A 504 -8.98 24.30 25.26
CA ARG A 504 -7.91 23.49 24.61
C ARG A 504 -8.28 23.16 23.20
N ILE A 505 -7.24 23.01 22.35
CA ILE A 505 -7.36 22.50 21.00
C ILE A 505 -6.47 21.27 20.89
N GLU A 506 -7.06 20.21 20.35
CA GLU A 506 -6.36 18.98 19.98
C GLU A 506 -6.40 18.82 18.46
N LYS A 507 -5.27 18.45 17.88
CA LYS A 507 -5.08 18.32 16.44
C LYS A 507 -4.91 16.85 16.10
N LEU A 508 -5.77 16.30 15.22
CA LEU A 508 -5.76 14.90 14.84
C LEU A 508 -5.64 14.75 13.32
N ILE A 509 -4.86 13.79 12.87
CA ILE A 509 -4.98 13.23 11.52
C ILE A 509 -5.54 11.82 11.69
N ILE A 510 -6.66 11.54 11.04
CA ILE A 510 -7.33 10.25 11.08
C ILE A 510 -7.14 9.58 9.73
N TYR A 511 -6.37 8.49 9.72
CA TYR A 511 -6.14 7.72 8.51
C TYR A 511 -7.09 6.53 8.41
N ASN A 512 -7.68 6.33 7.24
CA ASN A 512 -8.42 5.11 6.92
C ASN A 512 -7.45 3.94 6.66
N THR A 513 -6.52 3.72 7.56
CA THR A 513 -5.61 2.59 7.63
C THR A 513 -5.43 2.19 9.08
N VAL A 514 -4.81 1.05 9.33
CA VAL A 514 -4.58 0.54 10.68
C VAL A 514 -3.16 0.83 11.11
N PHE A 515 -2.98 1.46 12.27
CA PHE A 515 -1.68 1.80 12.83
C PHE A 515 -1.40 1.05 14.14
N HIS A 516 -0.11 0.82 14.40
CA HIS A 516 0.33 0.15 15.63
C HIS A 516 0.04 0.99 16.88
N SER A 517 0.35 2.26 16.85
CA SER A 517 0.15 3.18 17.97
C SER A 517 -0.24 4.58 17.47
N ILE A 518 -0.64 5.44 18.41
CA ILE A 518 -0.77 6.86 18.10
C ILE A 518 0.60 7.48 17.97
N ILE A 519 0.80 8.31 16.95
CA ILE A 519 1.97 9.15 16.84
C ILE A 519 1.62 10.57 17.27
N GLU A 520 2.55 11.22 17.95
CA GLU A 520 2.47 12.65 18.23
C GLU A 520 3.70 13.34 17.67
N GLU A 521 3.50 14.19 16.67
CA GLU A 521 4.57 14.96 16.04
C GLU A 521 4.14 16.41 15.88
N ASN A 522 4.95 17.35 16.39
CA ASN A 522 4.68 18.79 16.32
C ASN A 522 3.29 19.20 16.89
N GLY A 523 2.82 18.53 17.92
CA GLY A 523 1.52 18.77 18.54
C GLY A 523 0.33 18.23 17.75
N VAL A 524 0.56 17.47 16.70
CA VAL A 524 -0.47 16.76 15.92
C VAL A 524 -0.44 15.28 16.28
N LYS A 525 -1.59 14.72 16.60
CA LYS A 525 -1.76 13.29 16.88
C LYS A 525 -2.27 12.59 15.62
N ILE A 526 -1.63 11.48 15.25
CA ILE A 526 -2.01 10.67 14.12
C ILE A 526 -2.58 9.37 14.63
N VAL A 527 -3.78 9.04 14.19
CA VAL A 527 -4.55 7.89 14.66
C VAL A 527 -5.13 7.12 13.49
N ASP A 528 -5.36 5.83 13.68
CA ASP A 528 -6.11 5.03 12.73
C ASP A 528 -7.62 5.19 12.90
N ALA A 529 -8.35 5.08 11.80
CA ALA A 529 -9.80 5.19 11.79
C ALA A 529 -10.45 4.08 12.62
N GLU A 530 -9.87 2.88 12.67
CA GLU A 530 -10.44 1.77 13.45
C GLU A 530 -10.53 2.13 14.93
N ARG A 531 -9.46 2.70 15.52
CA ARG A 531 -9.50 3.15 16.92
C ARG A 531 -10.50 4.27 17.14
N PHE A 532 -10.50 5.23 16.23
CA PHE A 532 -11.41 6.35 16.30
C PHE A 532 -12.87 5.86 16.24
N VAL A 533 -13.20 5.04 15.25
CA VAL A 533 -14.52 4.46 15.04
C VAL A 533 -14.92 3.57 16.23
N SER A 534 -14.06 2.68 16.67
CA SER A 534 -14.31 1.77 17.80
C SER A 534 -14.60 2.53 19.09
N TYR A 535 -13.90 3.65 19.35
CA TYR A 535 -14.16 4.46 20.53
C TYR A 535 -15.56 5.09 20.51
N PHE A 536 -15.98 5.65 19.39
CA PHE A 536 -17.29 6.32 19.29
C PHE A 536 -18.43 5.32 19.06
N ARG A 537 -18.21 4.23 18.35
CA ARG A 537 -19.22 3.16 18.16
C ARG A 537 -19.56 2.45 19.46
N ARG A 538 -18.54 2.12 20.26
CA ARG A 538 -18.68 1.50 21.61
C ARG A 538 -19.56 0.24 21.62
N GLY A 539 -19.55 -0.50 20.52
CA GLY A 539 -20.29 -1.73 20.35
C GLY A 539 -19.83 -2.85 21.30
N ASN A 540 -20.57 -3.92 21.37
CA ASN A 540 -20.20 -5.08 22.19
C ASN A 540 -18.89 -5.71 21.66
N LEU A 541 -18.72 -5.76 20.34
CA LEU A 541 -17.48 -6.23 19.72
C LEU A 541 -16.28 -5.36 20.12
N ASP A 542 -16.42 -4.03 20.05
CA ASP A 542 -15.33 -3.11 20.41
C ASP A 542 -14.89 -3.31 21.86
N LYS A 543 -15.85 -3.50 22.77
CA LYS A 543 -15.59 -3.75 24.19
C LYS A 543 -14.89 -5.09 24.39
N ARG A 544 -15.32 -6.14 23.67
CA ARG A 544 -14.72 -7.48 23.75
C ARG A 544 -13.29 -7.50 23.20
N ILE A 545 -13.05 -6.87 22.04
CA ILE A 545 -11.71 -6.73 21.47
C ILE A 545 -10.81 -5.98 22.45
N CYS A 546 -11.28 -4.84 22.99
CA CYS A 546 -10.53 -4.09 23.97
C CYS A 546 -10.18 -4.92 25.23
N GLN A 547 -11.11 -5.71 25.72
CA GLN A 547 -10.89 -6.59 26.86
C GLN A 547 -9.92 -7.73 26.55
N LEU A 548 -10.08 -8.39 25.40
CA LEU A 548 -9.24 -9.51 24.94
C LEU A 548 -7.76 -9.11 24.87
N TYR A 549 -7.49 -7.96 24.31
CA TYR A 549 -6.15 -7.41 24.16
C TYR A 549 -5.70 -6.54 25.36
N LYS A 550 -6.32 -6.73 26.53
CA LYS A 550 -5.99 -6.03 27.78
C LYS A 550 -6.01 -4.50 27.64
N GLY A 551 -6.88 -3.99 26.76
CA GLY A 551 -7.08 -2.57 26.56
C GLY A 551 -7.85 -1.91 27.70
N PRO A 552 -7.94 -0.57 27.69
CA PRO A 552 -8.61 0.19 28.72
C PRO A 552 -10.14 0.16 28.51
N ILE A 553 -10.77 -0.96 28.81
CA ILE A 553 -12.22 -1.17 28.62
C ILE A 553 -13.06 -0.13 29.37
N ASP A 554 -12.57 0.39 30.48
CA ASP A 554 -13.19 1.48 31.23
C ASP A 554 -13.41 2.74 30.38
N CYS A 555 -12.58 2.96 29.37
CA CYS A 555 -12.73 4.06 28.44
C CYS A 555 -13.97 3.90 27.54
N LEU A 556 -14.38 2.67 27.24
CA LEU A 556 -15.56 2.36 26.43
C LEU A 556 -16.86 2.27 27.23
N LEU A 557 -16.80 2.44 28.54
CA LEU A 557 -17.95 2.37 29.43
C LEU A 557 -18.40 3.77 29.91
N GLY A 558 -19.70 3.94 30.13
CA GLY A 558 -20.28 5.16 30.69
C GLY A 558 -20.11 6.39 29.76
N LYS A 559 -19.98 7.59 30.32
CA LYS A 559 -19.95 8.86 29.56
C LYS A 559 -18.64 9.01 28.75
N ILE A 560 -18.78 9.55 27.53
CA ILE A 560 -17.66 9.96 26.68
C ILE A 560 -17.02 11.22 27.27
N THR A 561 -15.70 11.20 27.47
CA THR A 561 -14.96 12.36 28.00
C THR A 561 -13.61 12.48 27.30
N TYR A 562 -13.03 13.68 27.30
CA TYR A 562 -11.70 13.95 26.81
C TYR A 562 -10.65 12.95 27.37
N ALA A 563 -10.61 12.79 28.70
CA ALA A 563 -9.60 11.93 29.35
C ALA A 563 -9.72 10.47 28.90
N LYS A 564 -10.93 9.93 28.79
CA LYS A 564 -11.16 8.57 28.33
C LYS A 564 -10.80 8.40 26.85
N PHE A 565 -11.12 9.39 26.01
CA PHE A 565 -10.80 9.37 24.60
C PHE A 565 -9.29 9.34 24.37
N ILE A 566 -8.55 10.27 24.99
CA ILE A 566 -7.10 10.32 24.85
C ILE A 566 -6.42 9.05 25.45
N LYS A 567 -6.90 8.58 26.61
CA LYS A 567 -6.40 7.33 27.21
C LYS A 567 -6.61 6.14 26.25
N TYR A 568 -7.77 6.06 25.62
CA TYR A 568 -8.09 5.00 24.67
C TYR A 568 -7.21 5.07 23.42
N LEU A 569 -7.06 6.25 22.83
CA LEU A 569 -6.19 6.44 21.67
C LEU A 569 -4.73 6.07 21.95
N LYS A 570 -4.23 6.44 23.14
CA LYS A 570 -2.84 6.15 23.57
C LYS A 570 -2.60 4.68 23.95
N SER A 571 -3.65 3.89 24.09
CA SER A 571 -3.50 2.49 24.49
C SER A 571 -3.07 1.60 23.32
N ASN A 572 -2.13 0.71 23.59
CA ASN A 572 -1.58 -0.23 22.60
C ASN A 572 -2.26 -1.62 22.66
N TYR A 573 -3.51 -1.69 23.10
CA TYR A 573 -4.21 -2.95 23.37
C TYR A 573 -4.32 -3.87 22.15
N THR A 574 -4.35 -3.32 20.95
CA THR A 574 -4.45 -4.10 19.70
C THR A 574 -3.15 -4.79 19.29
N ILE A 575 -2.08 -4.65 20.07
CA ILE A 575 -0.72 -4.97 19.66
C ILE A 575 -0.07 -6.05 20.50
N CYS A 576 -0.56 -6.28 21.71
CA CYS A 576 0.10 -7.17 22.69
C CYS A 576 0.34 -8.63 22.24
N GLY A 577 -0.11 -9.02 21.04
CA GLY A 577 0.18 -10.32 20.43
C GLY A 577 1.11 -10.25 19.21
N TYR A 578 1.18 -9.07 18.54
CA TYR A 578 1.90 -8.94 17.27
C TYR A 578 3.40 -8.72 17.43
N ASP A 579 3.84 -8.08 18.51
CA ASP A 579 5.27 -7.91 18.84
C ASP A 579 5.99 -9.27 18.96
N LYS A 580 5.25 -10.34 19.26
CA LYS A 580 5.78 -11.69 19.29
C LYS A 580 5.82 -12.36 17.91
N ILE A 581 5.00 -11.87 16.96
CA ILE A 581 4.82 -12.49 15.64
C ILE A 581 5.82 -11.92 14.64
N ILE A 582 6.22 -10.66 14.80
CA ILE A 582 7.09 -9.98 13.85
C ILE A 582 8.41 -9.66 14.50
N ARG A 583 9.49 -10.02 13.80
CA ARG A 583 10.84 -9.58 14.12
C ARG A 583 11.46 -8.90 12.90
N LEU A 584 12.46 -8.10 13.15
CA LEU A 584 13.35 -7.62 12.11
C LEU A 584 14.47 -8.64 11.95
N ASP A 585 14.69 -9.07 10.73
CA ASP A 585 15.76 -9.99 10.37
C ASP A 585 16.54 -9.41 9.19
N TYR A 586 17.64 -10.04 8.84
CA TYR A 586 18.49 -9.59 7.75
C TYR A 586 18.50 -10.66 6.64
N GLU A 587 18.38 -10.22 5.40
CA GLU A 587 18.55 -11.07 4.24
C GLU A 587 19.70 -10.56 3.39
N GLU A 588 20.65 -11.45 3.10
CA GLU A 588 21.80 -11.17 2.27
C GLU A 588 21.47 -11.42 0.80
N PHE A 589 21.82 -10.47 -0.03
CA PHE A 589 21.61 -10.53 -1.47
C PHE A 589 22.91 -10.25 -2.21
N GLU A 590 23.23 -11.07 -3.20
CA GLU A 590 24.26 -10.75 -4.19
C GLU A 590 23.72 -9.69 -5.16
N PHE A 591 24.23 -8.48 -5.08
CA PHE A 591 23.82 -7.36 -5.93
C PHE A 591 24.94 -6.93 -6.88
N GLY A 592 25.19 -7.76 -7.91
CA GLY A 592 26.29 -7.58 -8.84
C GLY A 592 27.63 -7.97 -8.21
N ASP A 593 28.52 -7.00 -7.99
CA ASP A 593 29.84 -7.20 -7.35
C ASP A 593 29.80 -6.79 -5.85
N LEU A 594 28.64 -6.51 -5.31
CA LEU A 594 28.43 -6.13 -3.91
C LEU A 594 27.43 -7.07 -3.26
N ASP A 595 27.71 -7.46 -2.02
CA ASP A 595 26.74 -8.12 -1.18
C ASP A 595 26.00 -7.05 -0.36
N ILE A 596 24.68 -7.17 -0.34
CA ILE A 596 23.81 -6.26 0.40
C ILE A 596 23.09 -7.05 1.48
N ASN A 597 23.15 -6.53 2.70
CA ASN A 597 22.39 -7.02 3.82
C ASN A 597 21.22 -6.07 4.10
N ILE A 598 20.02 -6.47 3.72
CA ILE A 598 18.80 -5.67 3.89
C ILE A 598 18.04 -6.15 5.11
N GLN A 599 17.75 -5.24 6.01
CA GLN A 599 16.86 -5.50 7.14
C GLN A 599 15.41 -5.50 6.64
N PHE A 600 14.68 -6.55 6.97
CA PHE A 600 13.28 -6.72 6.58
C PHE A 600 12.45 -7.32 7.72
N GLU A 601 11.13 -7.27 7.59
CA GLU A 601 10.24 -7.91 8.54
C GLU A 601 10.07 -9.39 8.22
N CYS A 602 10.23 -10.24 9.20
CA CYS A 602 9.83 -11.64 9.10
C CYS A 602 8.87 -12.03 10.21
N CYS A 603 8.03 -13.01 9.93
CA CYS A 603 7.26 -13.65 10.99
C CYS A 603 8.18 -14.53 11.82
N ASN A 604 8.12 -14.42 13.14
CA ASN A 604 8.72 -15.40 14.02
C ASN A 604 8.12 -16.77 13.70
N ASN A 605 8.94 -17.82 13.80
CA ASN A 605 8.43 -19.19 13.83
C ASN A 605 7.58 -19.36 15.09
N ILE A 606 6.34 -18.94 15.03
CA ILE A 606 5.39 -19.07 16.13
C ILE A 606 4.72 -20.41 15.97
N ASP A 607 4.60 -21.11 17.09
CA ASP A 607 3.80 -22.30 17.18
C ASP A 607 2.39 -22.01 16.63
N ARG A 608 1.91 -22.89 15.74
CA ARG A 608 0.55 -22.83 15.18
C ARG A 608 -0.50 -22.68 16.28
N GLU A 609 -0.25 -23.27 17.45
CA GLU A 609 -1.10 -23.18 18.64
C GLU A 609 -1.11 -21.74 19.18
N GLU A 610 0.02 -21.04 19.18
CA GLU A 610 0.13 -19.65 19.61
C GLU A 610 -0.54 -18.70 18.61
N ILE A 611 -0.36 -18.92 17.30
CA ILE A 611 -1.12 -18.18 16.26
C ILE A 611 -2.61 -18.45 16.38
N MET A 612 -3.01 -19.70 16.57
CA MET A 612 -4.42 -20.07 16.79
C MET A 612 -4.95 -19.48 18.11
N ASN A 613 -4.16 -19.40 19.15
CA ASN A 613 -4.56 -18.76 20.40
C ASN A 613 -4.64 -17.23 20.28
N ILE A 614 -3.84 -16.61 19.40
CA ILE A 614 -3.91 -15.18 19.08
C ILE A 614 -5.08 -14.89 18.14
N THR A 615 -5.35 -15.76 17.17
CA THR A 615 -6.39 -15.58 16.14
C THR A 615 -7.71 -16.28 16.47
N ASN A 616 -7.68 -17.39 17.20
CA ASN A 616 -8.86 -18.20 17.53
C ASN A 616 -9.88 -17.51 18.43
N PRO A 617 -9.51 -16.71 19.44
CA PRO A 617 -10.47 -15.87 20.14
C PRO A 617 -11.19 -14.93 19.19
N PHE A 618 -10.49 -14.41 18.18
CA PHE A 618 -11.06 -13.55 17.15
C PHE A 618 -12.04 -14.31 16.27
N PHE A 619 -11.71 -15.53 15.85
CA PHE A 619 -12.59 -16.39 15.06
C PHE A 619 -13.81 -16.88 15.87
N ALA A 620 -13.60 -17.29 17.10
CA ALA A 620 -14.68 -17.73 17.98
C ALA A 620 -15.64 -16.57 18.30
N GLU A 621 -15.09 -15.39 18.52
CA GLU A 621 -15.86 -14.18 18.83
C GLU A 621 -16.51 -13.55 17.61
N ALA A 622 -15.85 -13.55 16.44
CA ALA A 622 -16.50 -13.17 15.19
C ALA A 622 -17.70 -14.09 14.90
N LYS A 623 -17.57 -15.40 15.12
CA LYS A 623 -18.67 -16.35 15.00
C LYS A 623 -19.81 -16.04 15.98
N ALA A 624 -19.48 -15.78 17.25
CA ALA A 624 -20.47 -15.42 18.27
C ALA A 624 -21.14 -14.07 17.98
N PHE A 625 -20.38 -13.12 17.43
CA PHE A 625 -20.87 -11.82 17.00
C PHE A 625 -21.90 -11.97 15.86
N PHE A 626 -21.61 -12.76 14.83
CA PHE A 626 -22.55 -13.00 13.74
C PHE A 626 -23.80 -13.75 14.21
N GLU A 627 -23.67 -14.68 15.13
CA GLU A 627 -24.80 -15.36 15.75
C GLU A 627 -25.67 -14.38 16.57
N ASP A 628 -25.07 -13.46 17.32
CA ASP A 628 -25.78 -12.43 18.07
C ASP A 628 -26.50 -11.42 17.15
N TYR A 629 -25.84 -10.97 16.07
CA TYR A 629 -26.43 -10.05 15.06
C TYR A 629 -27.60 -10.73 14.31
N LYS A 630 -27.45 -12.01 13.97
CA LYS A 630 -28.52 -12.81 13.36
C LYS A 630 -29.71 -12.95 14.31
N ASN A 631 -29.46 -13.22 15.59
CA ASN A 631 -30.51 -13.39 16.61
C ASN A 631 -31.25 -12.07 16.90
N ARG A 632 -30.63 -10.91 16.62
CA ARG A 632 -31.23 -9.59 16.79
C ARG A 632 -31.91 -9.05 15.52
N GLY A 633 -31.88 -9.80 14.42
CA GLY A 633 -32.47 -9.37 13.15
C GLY A 633 -31.79 -8.16 12.52
N ILE A 634 -30.49 -7.94 12.81
CA ILE A 634 -29.68 -6.82 12.32
C ILE A 634 -28.90 -7.25 11.06
N LEU A 635 -28.77 -8.55 10.82
CA LEU A 635 -28.26 -9.20 9.61
C LEU A 635 -29.33 -10.06 8.99
#